data_ebbcaabb481004f361f5da2e6553ef26
#
_entry.id   ebbcaabb481004f361f5da2e6553ef26
#
_cell.length_a   1.000
_cell.length_b   1.000
_cell.length_c   1.000
_cell.angle_alpha   90.00
_cell.angle_beta   90.00
_cell.angle_gamma   90.00
#
_symmetry.space_group_name_H-M   'P 1'
#
loop_
_entity.id
_entity.type
_entity.pdbx_description
1 polymer ?
#
loop_
_entity_poly.entity_id
_entity_poly.type
_entity_poly.pdbx_seq_one_letter_code
_entity_poly.pdbx_strand_id
1 'polypeptide(L)'
;HYNKRDVDSLAAWGFNSIRLPMHYNLMTLPIEDEPIPGQQTWIEEGFTIIDNLLEWVKPHNMYVILDMHAAPGGQGYNQDISDYDPNKPSLWESKANQDKLVALWKKIAERYKDNEWIGGYDLINETNWDLPNGTLLREVFERITKAIREVDQNHIIYIEGNDYANNFTGLTPPWDDNMVYSFHKYWSTVNDDDLDWVLPMRDQHNVPLWMGESGENSNTWYTRFISLLEKNDVGWAWWTIKKVGDIDSPFSVILNPGYQKILDYWKGEGDKPTEDEAYSAMMKLAENLLIENCLYRKDIPDAMFRQTKTDDVIPYSKIQTIPGRIDLSDYDLGKNNFAYYDTDVSDNRDNGEFRAWNSGWRYRNDGVDIEENNDLSFSNGKHIGFVQKGEWISYTVKVFQTGAYKAIARVASQETGGEFHLSLNDEDITTTQSVTGTGGWTNFKNHSDINDIVLEEGEHTFKIHFDNDTPLNISGIRFERTGAANSVDFAAINGNTVSDEKSIEISFNQNVASSSIASSKDDFSISVNGIDREISSVSSVANKQRKILITLKENLLFSDQIKASYTGSSLTSSTGQELKQFSDMLVNNTLQERFVIPGKIEAEASKVKFGFGVEDTTDEGGGKNLGYTDPNDYADYLIFNNSSSSYNVNFRVAAQSNSGQIGLYLVGGSNSEYQIATIDLPVTGGWQTWETVSTTTKSFSKGVQTLRMKVLKGGFNLNWFEFTEIDSDNDGISDSNDSCPDTPEGAAVDFNGCELFTLPENNNKVSVTSSTCIGNTDGSIGLSVEDASYSYSVTVTGKDDPISLGGETKTASVTGLGKGTYTVCFTVDGQDNYEQCFEVNVGEPEPLSAFIDVNDDTRETSFQLSGSSSYTIDINGERFDV
;
A
#
# COMPACT_ATOMS: atom_id res chain seq x y z
N HIS A 1 1.49 -2.48 39.83
CA HIS A 1 0.39 -1.89 39.08
C HIS A 1 -0.35 -2.93 38.23
N TYR A 2 0.08 -4.16 38.30
CA TYR A 2 -0.62 -5.34 37.81
C TYR A 2 -1.43 -5.89 38.99
N ASN A 3 -2.68 -6.22 38.80
CA ASN A 3 -3.54 -6.70 39.87
C ASN A 3 -4.52 -7.76 39.37
N LYS A 4 -5.34 -8.33 40.29
CA LYS A 4 -6.29 -9.39 39.96
C LYS A 4 -7.22 -9.04 38.78
N ARG A 5 -7.63 -7.77 38.59
CA ARG A 5 -8.51 -7.39 37.51
C ARG A 5 -7.85 -7.51 36.13
N ASP A 6 -6.52 -7.30 36.05
CA ASP A 6 -5.77 -7.52 34.83
C ASP A 6 -5.86 -8.99 34.41
N VAL A 7 -5.66 -9.90 35.36
CA VAL A 7 -5.76 -11.35 35.13
C VAL A 7 -7.20 -11.76 34.78
N ASP A 8 -8.19 -11.20 35.48
CA ASP A 8 -9.61 -11.45 35.18
C ASP A 8 -9.96 -11.05 33.75
N SER A 9 -9.39 -9.93 33.25
CA SER A 9 -9.57 -9.46 31.86
C SER A 9 -8.91 -10.39 30.85
N LEU A 10 -7.66 -10.80 31.09
CA LEU A 10 -6.96 -11.75 30.22
C LEU A 10 -7.74 -13.06 30.08
N ALA A 11 -8.19 -13.60 31.19
CA ALA A 11 -9.00 -14.82 31.19
C ALA A 11 -10.32 -14.65 30.42
N ALA A 12 -11.00 -13.50 30.60
CA ALA A 12 -12.25 -13.19 29.91
C ALA A 12 -12.07 -13.04 28.38
N TRP A 13 -10.90 -12.64 27.91
CA TRP A 13 -10.58 -12.56 26.47
C TRP A 13 -10.20 -13.90 25.85
N GLY A 14 -9.80 -14.88 26.68
CA GLY A 14 -9.45 -16.23 26.22
C GLY A 14 -7.98 -16.61 26.37
N PHE A 15 -7.14 -15.76 26.99
CA PHE A 15 -5.79 -16.16 27.35
C PHE A 15 -5.78 -17.27 28.39
N ASN A 16 -4.87 -18.23 28.26
CA ASN A 16 -4.70 -19.36 29.14
C ASN A 16 -3.34 -19.40 29.85
N SER A 17 -2.47 -18.46 29.55
CA SER A 17 -1.15 -18.31 30.18
C SER A 17 -0.70 -16.86 30.25
N ILE A 18 0.26 -16.61 31.14
CA ILE A 18 0.97 -15.35 31.29
C ILE A 18 2.47 -15.66 31.32
N ARG A 19 3.25 -15.10 30.41
CA ARG A 19 4.70 -15.01 30.51
C ARG A 19 5.04 -13.81 31.40
N LEU A 20 5.69 -14.04 32.52
CA LEU A 20 6.02 -13.02 33.52
C LEU A 20 7.48 -12.61 33.40
N PRO A 21 7.80 -11.43 32.83
CA PRO A 21 9.16 -10.94 32.79
C PRO A 21 9.63 -10.55 34.20
N MET A 22 10.76 -11.11 34.62
CA MET A 22 11.34 -10.90 35.94
C MET A 22 12.73 -10.27 35.84
N HIS A 23 12.99 -9.33 36.73
CA HIS A 23 14.32 -8.81 36.94
C HIS A 23 14.95 -9.48 38.15
N TYR A 24 16.17 -10.03 38.01
CA TYR A 24 16.83 -10.78 39.08
C TYR A 24 16.94 -10.01 40.41
N ASN A 25 17.15 -8.69 40.36
CA ASN A 25 17.38 -7.86 41.54
C ASN A 25 16.15 -7.67 42.43
N LEU A 26 14.97 -8.06 41.99
CA LEU A 26 13.76 -8.14 42.83
C LEU A 26 13.78 -9.35 43.77
N MET A 27 14.65 -10.34 43.50
CA MET A 27 14.71 -11.61 44.23
C MET A 27 16.05 -11.87 44.89
N THR A 28 17.13 -11.17 44.48
CA THR A 28 18.47 -11.29 45.07
C THR A 28 19.29 -10.04 44.81
N LEU A 29 20.29 -9.75 45.63
CA LEU A 29 21.19 -8.62 45.42
C LEU A 29 22.12 -8.84 44.23
N PRO A 30 22.59 -7.77 43.55
CA PRO A 30 23.71 -7.85 42.62
C PRO A 30 24.97 -8.44 43.29
N ILE A 31 25.88 -9.03 42.53
CA ILE A 31 27.07 -9.69 43.09
C ILE A 31 27.96 -8.74 43.88
N GLU A 32 28.05 -7.47 43.47
CA GLU A 32 28.84 -6.42 44.13
C GLU A 32 28.24 -5.95 45.46
N ASP A 33 26.93 -6.13 45.69
CA ASP A 33 26.21 -5.72 46.90
C ASP A 33 26.04 -6.86 47.89
N GLU A 34 26.46 -8.09 47.54
CA GLU A 34 26.39 -9.22 48.43
C GLU A 34 27.30 -9.03 49.65
N PRO A 35 26.77 -9.14 50.88
CA PRO A 35 27.55 -8.98 52.12
C PRO A 35 28.74 -9.97 52.23
N ILE A 36 28.59 -11.12 51.65
CA ILE A 36 29.59 -12.19 51.64
C ILE A 36 29.73 -12.72 50.22
N PRO A 37 30.90 -12.54 49.56
CA PRO A 37 31.12 -13.05 48.22
C PRO A 37 30.84 -14.54 48.07
N GLY A 38 30.06 -14.86 46.99
CA GLY A 38 29.66 -16.24 46.71
C GLY A 38 28.46 -16.75 47.50
N GLN A 39 27.90 -16.00 48.45
CA GLN A 39 26.61 -16.28 49.08
C GLN A 39 25.51 -15.52 48.34
N GLN A 40 24.23 -15.95 48.59
CA GLN A 40 23.07 -15.32 47.96
C GLN A 40 22.17 -14.76 49.09
N THR A 41 21.86 -13.45 48.94
CA THR A 41 20.87 -12.78 49.80
C THR A 41 19.53 -12.80 49.04
N TRP A 42 18.54 -13.46 49.59
CA TRP A 42 17.21 -13.56 49.00
C TRP A 42 16.31 -12.41 49.46
N ILE A 43 15.59 -11.80 48.48
CA ILE A 43 14.63 -10.72 48.67
C ILE A 43 13.22 -11.31 48.50
N GLU A 44 12.44 -11.41 49.60
CA GLU A 44 11.13 -12.05 49.57
C GLU A 44 10.06 -11.30 48.78
N GLU A 45 10.26 -10.02 48.55
CA GLU A 45 9.31 -9.14 47.82
C GLU A 45 9.04 -9.62 46.40
N GLY A 46 10.09 -9.99 45.62
CA GLY A 46 9.93 -10.56 44.29
C GLY A 46 9.16 -11.86 44.27
N PHE A 47 9.42 -12.74 45.22
CA PHE A 47 8.67 -13.99 45.34
C PHE A 47 7.21 -13.74 45.73
N THR A 48 6.91 -12.78 46.61
CA THR A 48 5.55 -12.39 46.99
C THR A 48 4.74 -11.90 45.76
N ILE A 49 5.36 -11.23 44.82
CA ILE A 49 4.70 -10.80 43.58
C ILE A 49 4.25 -12.03 42.78
N ILE A 50 5.13 -13.00 42.60
CA ILE A 50 4.81 -14.28 41.92
C ILE A 50 3.70 -15.03 42.65
N ASP A 51 3.79 -15.17 43.99
CA ASP A 51 2.76 -15.84 44.82
C ASP A 51 1.39 -15.20 44.60
N ASN A 52 1.30 -13.86 44.59
CA ASN A 52 0.05 -13.15 44.37
C ASN A 52 -0.51 -13.44 42.95
N LEU A 53 0.35 -13.43 41.93
CA LEU A 53 -0.08 -13.74 40.57
C LEU A 53 -0.63 -15.17 40.47
N LEU A 54 0.03 -16.15 41.11
CA LEU A 54 -0.40 -17.53 41.11
C LEU A 54 -1.80 -17.69 41.76
N GLU A 55 -2.07 -16.98 42.85
CA GLU A 55 -3.41 -16.93 43.44
C GLU A 55 -4.47 -16.29 42.53
N TRP A 56 -4.09 -15.34 41.69
CA TRP A 56 -5.02 -14.68 40.77
C TRP A 56 -5.32 -15.54 39.54
N VAL A 57 -4.33 -16.29 38.98
CA VAL A 57 -4.51 -17.13 37.80
C VAL A 57 -5.23 -18.44 38.07
N LYS A 58 -5.08 -19.00 39.28
CA LYS A 58 -5.66 -20.27 39.71
C LYS A 58 -7.18 -20.41 39.48
N PRO A 59 -8.04 -19.40 39.81
CA PRO A 59 -9.47 -19.51 39.56
C PRO A 59 -9.85 -19.60 38.09
N HIS A 60 -8.93 -19.20 37.21
CA HIS A 60 -9.13 -19.15 35.76
C HIS A 60 -8.48 -20.32 35.02
N ASN A 61 -7.81 -21.23 35.73
CA ASN A 61 -7.01 -22.31 35.14
C ASN A 61 -5.95 -21.80 34.15
N MET A 62 -5.31 -20.67 34.46
CA MET A 62 -4.23 -20.09 33.65
C MET A 62 -2.88 -20.49 34.22
N TYR A 63 -1.90 -20.64 33.35
CA TYR A 63 -0.53 -20.95 33.71
C TYR A 63 0.35 -19.69 33.73
N VAL A 64 1.39 -19.69 34.56
CA VAL A 64 2.44 -18.66 34.56
C VAL A 64 3.75 -19.28 34.10
N ILE A 65 4.34 -18.73 33.04
CA ILE A 65 5.71 -19.03 32.61
C ILE A 65 6.60 -17.95 33.24
N LEU A 66 7.54 -18.36 34.07
CA LEU A 66 8.48 -17.45 34.72
C LEU A 66 9.65 -17.19 33.76
N ASP A 67 9.82 -15.95 33.34
CA ASP A 67 10.85 -15.52 32.40
C ASP A 67 11.94 -14.68 33.11
N MET A 68 13.19 -15.10 33.02
CA MET A 68 14.32 -14.29 33.50
C MET A 68 14.68 -13.22 32.46
N HIS A 69 13.90 -12.16 32.46
CA HIS A 69 13.99 -11.09 31.48
C HIS A 69 15.24 -10.23 31.61
N ALA A 70 15.74 -10.03 32.85
CA ALA A 70 17.03 -9.40 33.10
C ALA A 70 17.83 -10.27 34.08
N ALA A 71 18.89 -10.89 33.57
CA ALA A 71 19.77 -11.80 34.32
C ALA A 71 20.90 -11.03 35.05
N PRO A 72 21.51 -11.60 36.09
CA PRO A 72 22.65 -11.00 36.79
C PRO A 72 23.78 -10.60 35.84
N GLY A 73 24.11 -9.30 35.81
CA GLY A 73 25.13 -8.73 34.92
C GLY A 73 24.67 -8.38 33.53
N GLY A 74 23.43 -8.74 33.16
CA GLY A 74 22.89 -8.51 31.81
C GLY A 74 23.33 -9.56 30.80
N GLN A 75 22.38 -10.08 30.01
CA GLN A 75 22.57 -11.16 29.02
C GLN A 75 22.77 -10.63 27.59
N GLY A 76 22.59 -9.34 27.32
CA GLY A 76 22.69 -8.73 26.00
C GLY A 76 23.30 -7.34 26.03
N TYR A 77 23.71 -6.82 24.88
CA TYR A 77 24.24 -5.47 24.76
C TYR A 77 23.17 -4.37 24.92
N ASN A 78 21.91 -4.68 24.74
CA ASN A 78 20.80 -3.74 24.84
C ASN A 78 20.41 -3.52 26.30
N GLN A 79 20.68 -2.32 26.83
CA GLN A 79 20.36 -1.96 28.21
C GLN A 79 18.86 -1.98 28.50
N ASP A 80 18.05 -1.60 27.55
CA ASP A 80 16.58 -1.56 27.62
C ASP A 80 15.93 -2.96 27.67
N ILE A 81 16.64 -4.00 27.23
CA ILE A 81 16.17 -5.39 27.30
C ILE A 81 16.78 -6.13 28.48
N SER A 82 18.09 -5.98 28.73
CA SER A 82 18.86 -6.84 29.63
C SER A 82 19.38 -6.15 30.89
N ASP A 83 19.18 -4.85 31.06
CA ASP A 83 19.75 -4.03 32.16
C ASP A 83 21.30 -4.13 32.22
N TYR A 84 21.97 -4.32 31.08
CA TYR A 84 23.42 -4.44 31.03
C TYR A 84 24.10 -3.09 31.32
N ASP A 85 25.02 -3.09 32.30
CA ASP A 85 25.89 -1.94 32.56
C ASP A 85 27.26 -2.17 31.90
N PRO A 86 27.65 -1.39 30.84
CA PRO A 86 28.90 -1.58 30.14
C PRO A 86 30.17 -1.32 31.01
N ASN A 87 30.00 -0.79 32.23
CA ASN A 87 31.08 -0.60 33.18
C ASN A 87 31.28 -1.80 34.15
N LYS A 88 30.43 -2.82 34.04
CA LYS A 88 30.47 -4.02 34.87
C LYS A 88 30.57 -5.28 33.99
N PRO A 89 31.12 -6.38 34.55
CA PRO A 89 31.10 -7.64 33.80
C PRO A 89 29.70 -8.15 33.53
N SER A 90 29.43 -8.49 32.28
CA SER A 90 28.17 -9.11 31.85
C SER A 90 27.96 -10.50 32.46
N LEU A 91 26.80 -11.12 32.24
CA LEU A 91 26.55 -12.52 32.54
C LEU A 91 27.60 -13.45 31.92
N TRP A 92 28.06 -13.16 30.72
CA TRP A 92 28.93 -13.99 29.92
C TRP A 92 30.39 -13.85 30.35
N GLU A 93 30.80 -12.70 30.89
CA GLU A 93 32.15 -12.37 31.32
C GLU A 93 32.41 -12.72 32.81
N SER A 94 31.34 -12.95 33.60
CA SER A 94 31.44 -13.18 35.04
C SER A 94 30.84 -14.53 35.43
N LYS A 95 31.74 -15.46 35.85
CA LYS A 95 31.30 -16.72 36.44
C LYS A 95 30.48 -16.52 37.71
N ALA A 96 30.71 -15.46 38.48
CA ALA A 96 29.95 -15.13 39.68
C ALA A 96 28.48 -14.76 39.33
N ASN A 97 28.26 -14.00 38.24
CA ASN A 97 26.90 -13.73 37.72
C ASN A 97 26.20 -15.01 37.26
N GLN A 98 26.93 -15.88 36.53
CA GLN A 98 26.36 -17.19 36.11
C GLN A 98 26.00 -18.07 37.31
N ASP A 99 26.90 -18.16 38.33
CA ASP A 99 26.66 -18.95 39.55
C ASP A 99 25.46 -18.38 40.35
N LYS A 100 25.30 -17.04 40.36
CA LYS A 100 24.13 -16.38 40.95
C LYS A 100 22.86 -16.74 40.20
N LEU A 101 22.86 -16.69 38.87
CA LEU A 101 21.71 -17.07 38.05
C LEU A 101 21.29 -18.54 38.27
N VAL A 102 22.28 -19.47 38.34
CA VAL A 102 22.04 -20.88 38.64
C VAL A 102 21.42 -21.05 40.03
N ALA A 103 21.95 -20.36 41.05
CA ALA A 103 21.40 -20.43 42.40
C ALA A 103 19.99 -19.82 42.50
N LEU A 104 19.72 -18.72 41.77
CA LEU A 104 18.41 -18.10 41.74
C LEU A 104 17.37 -19.03 41.11
N TRP A 105 17.66 -19.64 39.96
CA TRP A 105 16.74 -20.59 39.34
C TRP A 105 16.48 -21.82 40.23
N LYS A 106 17.52 -22.33 40.88
CA LYS A 106 17.31 -23.41 41.88
C LYS A 106 16.38 -22.97 43.01
N LYS A 107 16.55 -21.74 43.53
CA LYS A 107 15.72 -21.16 44.59
C LYS A 107 14.26 -20.98 44.14
N ILE A 108 14.05 -20.52 42.92
CA ILE A 108 12.71 -20.42 42.30
C ILE A 108 12.08 -21.82 42.20
N ALA A 109 12.81 -22.77 41.65
CA ALA A 109 12.34 -24.14 41.48
C ALA A 109 12.03 -24.82 42.84
N GLU A 110 12.86 -24.66 43.88
CA GLU A 110 12.60 -25.15 45.24
C GLU A 110 11.27 -24.62 45.78
N ARG A 111 10.93 -23.33 45.54
CA ARG A 111 9.71 -22.70 46.04
C ARG A 111 8.47 -23.21 45.30
N TYR A 112 8.58 -23.38 43.97
CA TYR A 112 7.40 -23.59 43.13
C TYR A 112 7.24 -25.02 42.58
N LYS A 113 8.14 -25.96 42.85
CA LYS A 113 8.15 -27.33 42.31
C LYS A 113 6.84 -28.09 42.43
N ASP A 114 6.00 -27.77 43.44
CA ASP A 114 4.72 -28.42 43.72
C ASP A 114 3.53 -27.53 43.27
N ASN A 115 3.76 -26.42 42.60
CA ASN A 115 2.71 -25.50 42.17
C ASN A 115 2.27 -25.77 40.73
N GLU A 116 1.11 -26.41 40.58
CA GLU A 116 0.55 -26.81 39.28
C GLU A 116 0.24 -25.64 38.30
N TRP A 117 0.23 -24.40 38.79
CA TRP A 117 -0.05 -23.20 37.96
C TRP A 117 1.21 -22.57 37.38
N ILE A 118 2.38 -23.05 37.71
CA ILE A 118 3.61 -22.75 37.00
C ILE A 118 3.61 -23.58 35.71
N GLY A 119 3.62 -22.91 34.55
CA GLY A 119 3.72 -23.55 33.23
C GLY A 119 5.15 -23.95 32.87
N GLY A 120 6.13 -23.29 33.49
CA GLY A 120 7.53 -23.59 33.31
C GLY A 120 8.45 -22.40 33.57
N TYR A 121 9.73 -22.61 33.29
CA TYR A 121 10.83 -21.72 33.57
C TYR A 121 11.51 -21.32 32.23
N ASP A 122 11.40 -20.07 31.85
CA ASP A 122 12.07 -19.48 30.68
C ASP A 122 13.39 -18.87 31.18
N LEU A 123 14.50 -19.55 30.86
CA LEU A 123 15.72 -19.44 31.64
C LEU A 123 16.47 -18.13 31.46
N ILE A 124 16.52 -17.57 30.24
CA ILE A 124 17.20 -16.32 29.93
C ILE A 124 16.54 -15.72 28.73
N ASN A 125 15.97 -14.51 28.87
CA ASN A 125 15.34 -13.76 27.79
C ASN A 125 16.39 -13.18 26.84
N GLU A 126 16.11 -13.20 25.55
CA GLU A 126 16.74 -12.45 24.46
C GLU A 126 18.24 -12.22 24.58
N THR A 127 19.01 -13.30 24.68
CA THR A 127 20.45 -13.22 24.62
C THR A 127 20.89 -12.56 23.31
N ASN A 128 21.73 -11.51 23.41
CA ASN A 128 22.36 -10.87 22.27
C ASN A 128 23.81 -10.55 22.63
N TRP A 129 24.70 -11.55 22.47
CA TRP A 129 26.10 -11.46 22.83
C TRP A 129 26.97 -12.26 21.85
N ASP A 130 28.26 -11.93 21.77
CA ASP A 130 29.20 -12.74 20.97
C ASP A 130 29.48 -14.09 21.67
N LEU A 131 28.70 -15.09 21.32
CA LEU A 131 28.73 -16.45 21.87
C LEU A 131 29.00 -17.46 20.73
N PRO A 132 30.22 -17.59 20.25
CA PRO A 132 30.55 -18.39 19.09
C PRO A 132 30.12 -19.85 19.25
N ASN A 133 29.35 -20.34 18.27
CA ASN A 133 28.76 -21.69 18.24
C ASN A 133 27.83 -22.03 19.41
N GLY A 134 27.33 -21.03 20.16
CA GLY A 134 26.42 -21.23 21.29
C GLY A 134 26.99 -22.04 22.46
N THR A 135 28.31 -22.32 22.50
CA THR A 135 28.92 -23.24 23.47
C THR A 135 28.75 -22.76 24.91
N LEU A 136 29.08 -21.51 25.21
CA LEU A 136 28.89 -20.94 26.55
C LEU A 136 27.43 -20.79 26.94
N LEU A 137 26.59 -20.41 26.00
CA LEU A 137 25.14 -20.30 26.20
C LEU A 137 24.56 -21.66 26.62
N ARG A 138 24.90 -22.71 25.88
CA ARG A 138 24.51 -24.08 26.23
C ARG A 138 25.02 -24.52 27.61
N GLU A 139 26.30 -24.26 27.89
CA GLU A 139 26.91 -24.59 29.20
C GLU A 139 26.13 -23.95 30.36
N VAL A 140 25.78 -22.69 30.25
CA VAL A 140 25.00 -21.97 31.27
C VAL A 140 23.60 -22.55 31.39
N PHE A 141 22.89 -22.80 30.31
CA PHE A 141 21.57 -23.44 30.31
C PHE A 141 21.60 -24.83 30.93
N GLU A 142 22.56 -25.69 30.58
CA GLU A 142 22.70 -27.02 31.15
C GLU A 142 22.97 -26.97 32.67
N ARG A 143 23.76 -26.02 33.16
CA ARG A 143 24.02 -25.80 34.59
C ARG A 143 22.75 -25.38 35.33
N ILE A 144 21.96 -24.46 34.75
CA ILE A 144 20.68 -24.04 35.32
C ILE A 144 19.70 -25.19 35.33
N THR A 145 19.52 -25.88 34.21
CA THR A 145 18.62 -27.06 34.10
C THR A 145 18.98 -28.11 35.14
N LYS A 146 20.26 -28.46 35.27
CA LYS A 146 20.72 -29.41 36.27
C LYS A 146 20.37 -28.96 37.70
N ALA A 147 20.55 -27.70 38.03
CA ALA A 147 20.26 -27.17 39.36
C ALA A 147 18.74 -27.18 39.65
N ILE A 148 17.92 -26.87 38.64
CA ILE A 148 16.45 -27.02 38.74
C ILE A 148 16.08 -28.48 38.95
N ARG A 149 16.59 -29.41 38.16
CA ARG A 149 16.29 -30.84 38.23
C ARG A 149 16.72 -31.54 39.53
N GLU A 150 17.63 -30.93 40.30
CA GLU A 150 17.92 -31.43 41.68
C GLU A 150 16.71 -31.28 42.61
N VAL A 151 15.78 -30.40 42.35
CA VAL A 151 14.65 -30.06 43.23
C VAL A 151 13.28 -30.18 42.57
N ASP A 152 13.21 -30.04 41.24
CA ASP A 152 11.97 -30.03 40.44
C ASP A 152 12.16 -30.88 39.18
N GLN A 153 11.37 -31.98 39.11
CA GLN A 153 11.41 -32.91 37.99
C GLN A 153 10.24 -32.71 36.99
N ASN A 154 9.33 -31.77 37.25
CA ASN A 154 8.04 -31.72 36.57
C ASN A 154 7.86 -30.53 35.65
N HIS A 155 8.33 -29.35 36.05
CA HIS A 155 8.07 -28.13 35.24
C HIS A 155 8.90 -28.09 33.96
N ILE A 156 8.29 -27.50 32.95
CA ILE A 156 8.89 -27.33 31.61
C ILE A 156 10.08 -26.36 31.69
N ILE A 157 11.14 -26.64 30.97
CA ILE A 157 12.26 -25.74 30.74
C ILE A 157 12.11 -25.12 29.35
N TYR A 158 11.98 -23.80 29.30
CA TYR A 158 12.03 -23.03 28.06
C TYR A 158 13.41 -22.47 27.87
N ILE A 159 13.93 -22.54 26.68
CA ILE A 159 15.21 -21.93 26.31
C ILE A 159 15.07 -21.09 25.05
N GLU A 160 15.75 -19.98 25.04
CA GLU A 160 15.81 -19.08 23.92
C GLU A 160 17.14 -19.19 23.18
N GLY A 161 17.12 -18.87 21.88
CA GLY A 161 18.33 -18.75 21.09
C GLY A 161 19.13 -17.47 21.40
N ASN A 162 20.36 -17.38 20.90
CA ASN A 162 21.06 -16.10 20.78
C ASN A 162 20.38 -15.20 19.72
N ASP A 163 20.86 -14.01 19.49
CA ASP A 163 20.34 -13.05 18.51
C ASP A 163 18.82 -12.82 18.71
N TYR A 164 18.46 -12.36 19.92
CA TYR A 164 17.07 -12.08 20.30
C TYR A 164 16.13 -13.28 20.13
N ALA A 165 16.51 -14.43 20.71
CA ALA A 165 15.77 -15.69 20.67
C ALA A 165 15.65 -16.34 19.28
N ASN A 166 16.45 -15.94 18.28
CA ASN A 166 16.32 -16.43 16.91
C ASN A 166 17.47 -17.31 16.40
N ASN A 167 18.52 -17.55 17.19
CA ASN A 167 19.66 -18.37 16.79
C ASN A 167 19.92 -19.52 17.74
N PHE A 168 19.53 -20.73 17.37
CA PHE A 168 19.68 -21.96 18.17
C PHE A 168 20.97 -22.74 17.87
N THR A 169 21.97 -22.12 17.23
CA THR A 169 23.25 -22.77 16.96
C THR A 169 23.89 -23.25 18.25
N GLY A 170 24.22 -24.54 18.32
CA GLY A 170 24.82 -25.18 19.48
C GLY A 170 23.82 -25.59 20.57
N LEU A 171 22.55 -25.20 20.50
CA LEU A 171 21.52 -25.52 21.48
C LEU A 171 20.76 -26.81 21.17
N THR A 172 21.00 -27.43 20.04
CA THR A 172 20.48 -28.75 19.66
C THR A 172 21.57 -29.81 19.70
N PRO A 173 21.22 -31.10 20.02
CA PRO A 173 19.93 -31.62 20.48
C PRO A 173 19.57 -31.17 21.90
N PRO A 174 18.30 -31.36 22.33
CA PRO A 174 17.89 -31.05 23.69
C PRO A 174 18.65 -31.91 24.72
N TRP A 175 18.81 -31.38 25.93
CA TRP A 175 19.54 -32.04 27.02
C TRP A 175 18.63 -32.44 28.22
N ASP A 176 17.33 -32.12 28.09
CA ASP A 176 16.33 -32.48 29.10
C ASP A 176 15.07 -32.97 28.37
N ASP A 177 14.39 -33.97 28.93
CA ASP A 177 13.23 -34.61 28.31
C ASP A 177 11.95 -33.74 28.38
N ASN A 178 11.99 -32.63 29.13
CA ASN A 178 10.86 -31.72 29.31
C ASN A 178 11.28 -30.26 28.94
N MET A 179 11.75 -30.08 27.73
CA MET A 179 12.18 -28.80 27.17
C MET A 179 11.27 -28.29 26.06
N VAL A 180 11.29 -26.98 25.88
CA VAL A 180 10.64 -26.24 24.78
C VAL A 180 11.65 -25.25 24.22
N TYR A 181 11.71 -25.13 22.92
CA TYR A 181 12.44 -24.04 22.26
C TYR A 181 11.53 -22.83 22.08
N SER A 182 11.92 -21.70 22.70
CA SER A 182 11.22 -20.42 22.66
C SER A 182 11.90 -19.50 21.66
N PHE A 183 11.13 -18.96 20.72
CA PHE A 183 11.63 -17.99 19.72
C PHE A 183 10.76 -16.74 19.73
N HIS A 184 11.30 -15.61 19.20
CA HIS A 184 10.61 -14.33 19.13
C HIS A 184 10.47 -13.84 17.68
N LYS A 185 9.42 -13.08 17.38
CA LYS A 185 9.24 -12.44 16.08
C LYS A 185 8.54 -11.10 16.20
N TYR A 186 9.18 -10.08 15.65
CA TYR A 186 8.68 -8.71 15.54
C TYR A 186 8.89 -8.16 14.12
N TRP A 187 8.25 -7.07 13.78
CA TRP A 187 8.55 -6.11 12.71
C TRP A 187 8.73 -6.61 11.27
N SER A 188 8.75 -7.86 11.01
CA SER A 188 8.81 -8.41 9.65
C SER A 188 7.41 -8.71 9.12
N THR A 189 7.27 -8.86 7.80
CA THR A 189 6.02 -9.34 7.19
C THR A 189 5.65 -10.72 7.74
N VAL A 190 4.36 -11.08 7.64
CA VAL A 190 3.88 -12.42 7.94
C VAL A 190 3.57 -13.16 6.65
N ASN A 191 4.38 -14.20 6.37
CA ASN A 191 4.25 -15.08 5.22
C ASN A 191 4.00 -16.52 5.68
N ASP A 192 3.51 -17.38 4.80
CA ASP A 192 3.20 -18.78 5.11
C ASP A 192 4.45 -19.60 5.47
N ASP A 193 5.64 -19.19 5.05
CA ASP A 193 6.94 -19.82 5.27
C ASP A 193 7.75 -19.26 6.45
N ASP A 194 7.20 -18.32 7.19
CA ASP A 194 7.91 -17.67 8.30
C ASP A 194 8.34 -18.62 9.43
N LEU A 195 7.79 -19.80 9.50
CA LEU A 195 8.16 -20.83 10.48
C LEU A 195 9.05 -21.93 9.90
N ASP A 196 9.38 -21.91 8.61
CA ASP A 196 10.15 -22.97 7.95
C ASP A 196 11.58 -23.12 8.48
N TRP A 197 12.11 -22.08 9.10
CA TRP A 197 13.44 -22.13 9.73
C TRP A 197 13.44 -22.84 11.09
N VAL A 198 12.32 -22.87 11.81
CA VAL A 198 12.22 -23.40 13.18
C VAL A 198 11.45 -24.73 13.26
N LEU A 199 10.46 -24.96 12.39
CA LEU A 199 9.68 -26.20 12.35
C LEU A 199 10.56 -27.47 12.14
N PRO A 200 11.59 -27.49 11.28
CA PRO A 200 12.46 -28.65 11.13
C PRO A 200 13.20 -29.01 12.43
N MET A 201 13.52 -28.06 13.30
CA MET A 201 14.14 -28.31 14.60
C MET A 201 13.18 -29.07 15.51
N ARG A 202 11.90 -28.67 15.57
CA ARG A 202 10.84 -29.39 16.28
C ARG A 202 10.73 -30.83 15.81
N ASP A 203 10.62 -31.01 14.50
CA ASP A 203 10.35 -32.34 13.91
C ASP A 203 11.56 -33.27 14.05
N GLN A 204 12.79 -32.73 13.90
CA GLN A 204 14.04 -33.51 14.02
C GLN A 204 14.28 -33.99 15.45
N HIS A 205 13.96 -33.13 16.44
CA HIS A 205 14.30 -33.42 17.85
C HIS A 205 13.08 -33.84 18.69
N ASN A 206 11.89 -33.85 18.10
CA ASN A 206 10.62 -34.14 18.79
C ASN A 206 10.44 -33.28 20.06
N VAL A 207 10.65 -31.97 19.93
CA VAL A 207 10.60 -30.99 21.02
C VAL A 207 9.60 -29.89 20.64
N PRO A 208 8.66 -29.50 21.51
CA PRO A 208 7.72 -28.43 21.23
C PRO A 208 8.42 -27.09 20.96
N LEU A 209 7.74 -26.26 20.18
CA LEU A 209 8.10 -24.86 19.96
C LEU A 209 7.11 -23.96 20.68
N TRP A 210 7.57 -22.82 21.09
CA TRP A 210 6.76 -21.76 21.65
C TRP A 210 7.25 -20.40 21.15
N MET A 211 6.35 -19.56 20.66
CA MET A 211 6.63 -18.18 20.35
C MET A 211 6.50 -17.39 21.66
N GLY A 212 7.63 -17.21 22.35
CA GLY A 212 7.70 -16.66 23.70
C GLY A 212 7.38 -15.19 23.79
N GLU A 213 7.66 -14.45 22.71
CA GLU A 213 7.40 -13.02 22.67
C GLU A 213 7.16 -12.53 21.23
N SER A 214 6.13 -11.71 21.06
CA SER A 214 5.78 -11.03 19.82
C SER A 214 4.82 -9.89 20.12
N GLY A 215 4.61 -8.99 19.16
CA GLY A 215 3.71 -7.85 19.34
C GLY A 215 4.13 -6.65 18.51
N GLU A 216 3.84 -5.45 18.99
CA GLU A 216 4.28 -4.17 18.43
C GLU A 216 3.96 -4.00 16.94
N ASN A 217 2.77 -4.44 16.54
CA ASN A 217 2.30 -4.35 15.17
C ASN A 217 0.77 -4.18 15.10
N SER A 218 0.20 -4.20 13.91
CA SER A 218 -1.22 -4.00 13.65
C SER A 218 -2.08 -5.23 13.99
N ASN A 219 -3.38 -5.01 14.14
CA ASN A 219 -4.37 -6.08 14.28
C ASN A 219 -4.34 -7.07 13.11
N THR A 220 -4.12 -6.60 11.89
CA THR A 220 -3.98 -7.47 10.70
C THR A 220 -2.77 -8.38 10.84
N TRP A 221 -1.65 -7.84 11.28
CA TRP A 221 -0.43 -8.62 11.53
C TRP A 221 -0.66 -9.66 12.64
N TYR A 222 -1.30 -9.27 13.76
CA TYR A 222 -1.64 -10.17 14.87
C TYR A 222 -2.51 -11.33 14.40
N THR A 223 -3.60 -11.04 13.69
CA THR A 223 -4.51 -12.05 13.18
C THR A 223 -3.80 -13.06 12.27
N ARG A 224 -2.94 -12.58 11.36
CA ARG A 224 -2.17 -13.44 10.43
C ARG A 224 -1.18 -14.32 11.16
N PHE A 225 -0.36 -13.72 12.05
CA PHE A 225 0.71 -14.45 12.70
C PHE A 225 0.17 -15.47 13.72
N ILE A 226 -0.83 -15.12 14.53
CA ILE A 226 -1.48 -16.06 15.43
C ILE A 226 -2.13 -17.22 14.65
N SER A 227 -2.78 -16.94 13.53
CA SER A 227 -3.34 -17.98 12.66
C SER A 227 -2.27 -18.94 12.13
N LEU A 228 -1.10 -18.43 11.76
CA LEU A 228 0.04 -19.22 11.30
C LEU A 228 0.60 -20.10 12.45
N LEU A 229 0.76 -19.54 13.64
CA LEU A 229 1.23 -20.28 14.82
C LEU A 229 0.26 -21.39 15.20
N GLU A 230 -1.04 -21.10 15.33
CA GLU A 230 -2.08 -22.08 15.67
C GLU A 230 -2.21 -23.18 14.60
N LYS A 231 -2.09 -22.85 13.32
CA LYS A 231 -2.08 -23.84 12.21
C LYS A 231 -0.93 -24.84 12.33
N ASN A 232 0.18 -24.43 12.95
CA ASN A 232 1.36 -25.26 13.13
C ASN A 232 1.51 -25.84 14.54
N ASP A 233 0.47 -25.76 15.37
CA ASP A 233 0.48 -26.22 16.77
C ASP A 233 1.59 -25.58 17.61
N VAL A 234 1.87 -24.28 17.39
CA VAL A 234 2.84 -23.49 18.16
C VAL A 234 2.09 -22.61 19.14
N GLY A 235 2.37 -22.76 20.44
CA GLY A 235 1.86 -21.87 21.48
C GLY A 235 2.52 -20.48 21.40
N TRP A 236 1.85 -19.46 21.94
CA TRP A 236 2.32 -18.10 21.84
C TRP A 236 2.04 -17.25 23.07
N ALA A 237 2.90 -16.25 23.31
CA ALA A 237 2.70 -15.15 24.24
C ALA A 237 2.93 -13.81 23.54
N TRP A 238 2.15 -12.79 23.95
CA TRP A 238 2.13 -11.50 23.29
C TRP A 238 2.66 -10.39 24.20
N TRP A 239 3.56 -9.57 23.68
CA TRP A 239 4.11 -8.39 24.32
C TRP A 239 3.30 -7.15 23.90
N THR A 240 2.64 -6.37 24.74
CA THR A 240 2.45 -6.52 26.18
C THR A 240 0.97 -6.18 26.49
N ILE A 241 0.47 -6.44 27.69
CA ILE A 241 -0.95 -6.12 28.03
C ILE A 241 -1.19 -4.61 28.18
N LYS A 242 -0.18 -3.83 28.65
CA LYS A 242 -0.27 -2.39 28.88
C LYS A 242 0.92 -1.67 28.29
N LYS A 243 0.68 -0.64 27.50
CA LYS A 243 1.73 0.18 26.90
C LYS A 243 1.43 1.67 27.04
N VAL A 244 2.47 2.47 27.37
CA VAL A 244 2.29 3.89 27.68
C VAL A 244 2.23 4.71 26.40
N GLY A 245 1.12 5.39 26.14
CA GLY A 245 0.94 6.28 25.00
C GLY A 245 0.77 5.61 23.65
N ASP A 246 0.62 4.29 23.63
CA ASP A 246 0.59 3.47 22.42
C ASP A 246 -0.79 2.88 22.13
N ILE A 247 -1.00 2.38 20.90
CA ILE A 247 -2.28 1.80 20.45
C ILE A 247 -2.21 0.29 20.21
N ASP A 248 -1.05 -0.30 20.23
CA ASP A 248 -0.76 -1.69 19.84
C ASP A 248 -0.86 -2.72 20.98
N SER A 249 -1.38 -2.31 22.13
CA SER A 249 -1.60 -3.17 23.29
C SER A 249 -3.05 -3.11 23.77
N PRO A 250 -3.61 -4.18 24.38
CA PRO A 250 -4.98 -4.21 24.84
C PRO A 250 -5.38 -3.03 25.74
N PHE A 251 -4.42 -2.49 26.50
CA PHE A 251 -4.61 -1.28 27.27
C PHE A 251 -3.56 -0.22 26.96
N SER A 252 -4.02 0.93 26.49
CA SER A 252 -3.17 2.13 26.40
C SER A 252 -3.18 2.85 27.72
N VAL A 253 -2.00 3.06 28.31
CA VAL A 253 -1.79 3.84 29.52
C VAL A 253 -1.64 5.30 29.16
N ILE A 254 -2.42 6.17 29.78
CA ILE A 254 -2.38 7.60 29.48
C ILE A 254 -1.03 8.19 29.90
N LEU A 255 -0.27 8.66 28.92
CA LEU A 255 0.98 9.38 29.17
C LEU A 255 0.69 10.74 29.84
N ASN A 256 1.13 10.92 31.08
CA ASN A 256 0.96 12.20 31.75
C ASN A 256 2.08 13.20 31.39
N PRO A 257 1.78 14.52 31.34
CA PRO A 257 2.76 15.54 30.94
C PRO A 257 4.02 15.60 31.82
N GLY A 258 3.92 15.24 33.08
CA GLY A 258 5.08 15.19 33.98
C GLY A 258 6.03 14.05 33.62
N TYR A 259 5.48 12.88 33.27
CA TYR A 259 6.30 11.75 32.83
C TYR A 259 6.92 12.01 31.45
N GLN A 260 6.21 12.72 30.55
CA GLN A 260 6.80 13.18 29.29
C GLN A 260 8.06 14.03 29.51
N LYS A 261 8.05 14.95 30.48
CA LYS A 261 9.26 15.74 30.83
C LYS A 261 10.43 14.84 31.30
N ILE A 262 10.13 13.74 32.01
CA ILE A 262 11.17 12.78 32.42
C ILE A 262 11.75 12.08 31.18
N LEU A 263 10.90 11.64 30.25
CA LEU A 263 11.30 11.02 28.99
C LEU A 263 12.16 11.97 28.14
N ASP A 264 11.73 13.24 28.00
CA ASP A 264 12.45 14.25 27.24
C ASP A 264 13.84 14.49 27.85
N TYR A 265 13.93 14.55 29.18
CA TYR A 265 15.21 14.66 29.87
C TYR A 265 16.12 13.46 29.61
N TRP A 266 15.60 12.24 29.71
CA TRP A 266 16.39 11.02 29.45
C TRP A 266 16.87 10.92 28.00
N LYS A 267 16.11 11.45 27.05
CA LYS A 267 16.51 11.57 25.64
C LYS A 267 17.49 12.72 25.37
N GLY A 268 17.73 13.59 26.34
CA GLY A 268 18.56 14.78 26.16
C GLY A 268 17.87 15.94 25.44
N GLU A 269 16.55 15.92 25.35
CA GLU A 269 15.71 16.90 24.63
C GLU A 269 15.09 17.95 25.56
N GLY A 270 15.14 17.74 26.88
CA GLY A 270 14.51 18.62 27.86
C GLY A 270 15.32 18.85 29.12
N ASP A 271 14.91 19.84 29.93
CA ASP A 271 15.52 20.14 31.20
C ASP A 271 15.24 19.06 32.25
N LYS A 272 16.22 18.81 33.16
CA LYS A 272 16.06 17.86 34.26
C LYS A 272 14.93 18.33 35.19
N PRO A 273 13.87 17.51 35.38
CA PRO A 273 12.80 17.85 36.35
C PRO A 273 13.36 17.84 37.77
N THR A 274 12.71 18.60 38.65
CA THR A 274 13.00 18.53 40.08
C THR A 274 12.58 17.20 40.65
N GLU A 275 13.10 16.81 41.83
CA GLU A 275 12.77 15.58 42.51
C GLU A 275 11.27 15.46 42.79
N ASP A 276 10.63 16.55 43.26
CA ASP A 276 9.19 16.61 43.54
C ASP A 276 8.35 16.46 42.27
N GLU A 277 8.76 17.07 41.16
CA GLU A 277 8.10 16.94 39.87
C GLU A 277 8.22 15.50 39.37
N ALA A 278 9.42 14.92 39.41
CA ALA A 278 9.66 13.55 38.97
C ALA A 278 8.87 12.52 39.80
N TYR A 279 8.90 12.67 41.12
CA TYR A 279 8.13 11.83 42.03
C TYR A 279 6.62 11.91 41.75
N SER A 280 6.08 13.13 41.63
CA SER A 280 4.66 13.35 41.34
C SER A 280 4.26 12.73 39.98
N ALA A 281 5.12 12.89 38.99
CA ALA A 281 4.92 12.32 37.64
C ALA A 281 4.91 10.78 37.64
N MET A 282 5.86 10.18 38.37
CA MET A 282 5.95 8.72 38.52
C MET A 282 4.76 8.15 39.29
N MET A 283 4.33 8.83 40.37
CA MET A 283 3.13 8.43 41.10
C MET A 283 1.87 8.54 40.25
N LYS A 284 1.78 9.55 39.39
CA LYS A 284 0.66 9.70 38.45
C LYS A 284 0.70 8.64 37.36
N LEU A 285 1.88 8.26 36.86
CA LEU A 285 2.02 7.14 35.94
C LEU A 285 1.57 5.84 36.61
N ALA A 286 2.00 5.62 37.85
CA ALA A 286 1.57 4.46 38.64
C ALA A 286 0.03 4.36 38.81
N GLU A 287 -0.62 5.50 39.04
CA GLU A 287 -2.09 5.56 39.03
C GLU A 287 -2.68 5.26 37.65
N ASN A 288 -2.11 5.81 36.58
CA ASN A 288 -2.58 5.59 35.21
C ASN A 288 -2.40 4.13 34.74
N LEU A 289 -1.47 3.38 35.34
CA LEU A 289 -1.27 1.95 35.07
C LEU A 289 -2.37 1.05 35.68
N LEU A 290 -3.20 1.58 36.60
CA LEU A 290 -4.35 0.82 37.07
C LEU A 290 -5.33 0.61 35.91
N ILE A 291 -5.86 -0.61 35.77
CA ILE A 291 -6.69 -1.01 34.62
C ILE A 291 -7.90 -0.11 34.41
N GLU A 292 -8.49 0.38 35.49
CA GLU A 292 -9.63 1.32 35.48
C GLU A 292 -9.31 2.71 34.91
N ASN A 293 -8.02 3.06 34.80
CA ASN A 293 -7.53 4.32 34.27
C ASN A 293 -6.91 4.15 32.87
N CYS A 294 -6.80 2.93 32.38
CA CYS A 294 -6.32 2.65 31.02
C CYS A 294 -7.43 2.77 29.98
N LEU A 295 -7.05 3.07 28.75
CA LEU A 295 -7.94 3.02 27.60
C LEU A 295 -7.96 1.60 27.02
N TYR A 296 -9.11 0.93 27.10
CA TYR A 296 -9.28 -0.42 26.59
C TYR A 296 -9.41 -0.42 25.06
N ARG A 297 -8.53 -1.14 24.39
CA ARG A 297 -8.46 -1.37 22.94
C ARG A 297 -9.09 -2.73 22.61
N LYS A 298 -10.41 -2.79 22.54
CA LYS A 298 -11.14 -4.06 22.36
C LYS A 298 -10.93 -4.70 20.99
N ASP A 299 -10.50 -3.92 19.98
CA ASP A 299 -10.13 -4.38 18.66
C ASP A 299 -8.92 -5.33 18.71
N ILE A 300 -8.01 -5.17 19.66
CA ILE A 300 -6.82 -6.04 19.80
C ILE A 300 -7.19 -7.45 20.24
N PRO A 301 -7.85 -7.69 21.40
CA PRO A 301 -8.31 -9.05 21.73
C PRO A 301 -9.26 -9.65 20.68
N ASP A 302 -10.06 -8.82 20.01
CA ASP A 302 -10.91 -9.27 18.92
C ASP A 302 -10.08 -9.81 17.73
N ALA A 303 -9.02 -9.10 17.35
CA ALA A 303 -8.08 -9.52 16.31
C ALA A 303 -7.34 -10.81 16.67
N MET A 304 -6.93 -10.95 17.95
CA MET A 304 -6.16 -12.10 18.44
C MET A 304 -7.00 -13.38 18.56
N PHE A 305 -8.28 -13.29 18.90
CA PHE A 305 -9.11 -14.47 19.22
C PHE A 305 -10.23 -14.73 18.22
N ARG A 306 -11.09 -13.73 17.93
CA ARG A 306 -12.24 -13.93 17.04
C ARG A 306 -11.83 -13.92 15.59
N GLN A 307 -11.07 -12.91 15.16
CA GLN A 307 -10.70 -12.72 13.75
C GLN A 307 -9.75 -13.84 13.24
N THR A 308 -9.01 -14.51 14.09
CA THR A 308 -8.21 -15.69 13.70
C THR A 308 -9.07 -16.87 13.24
N LYS A 309 -10.37 -16.89 13.58
CA LYS A 309 -11.29 -18.04 13.40
C LYS A 309 -12.46 -17.75 12.46
N THR A 310 -12.79 -16.48 12.22
CA THR A 310 -13.93 -16.08 11.40
C THR A 310 -13.64 -14.78 10.64
N ASP A 311 -14.36 -14.60 9.52
CA ASP A 311 -14.39 -13.36 8.74
C ASP A 311 -15.63 -12.51 9.12
N ASP A 312 -16.39 -12.90 10.12
CA ASP A 312 -17.59 -12.18 10.55
C ASP A 312 -17.23 -10.74 10.97
N VAL A 313 -18.08 -9.82 10.57
CA VAL A 313 -18.02 -8.40 10.93
C VAL A 313 -19.05 -8.13 12.03
N ILE A 314 -18.63 -7.44 13.09
CA ILE A 314 -19.51 -7.11 14.23
C ILE A 314 -19.38 -5.63 14.61
N PRO A 315 -20.45 -5.00 15.15
CA PRO A 315 -20.40 -3.60 15.55
C PRO A 315 -19.29 -3.30 16.57
N TYR A 316 -18.54 -2.22 16.36
CA TYR A 316 -17.49 -1.79 17.31
C TYR A 316 -18.04 -1.54 18.72
N SER A 317 -19.10 -0.72 18.87
CA SER A 317 -19.67 -0.41 20.19
C SER A 317 -21.15 -0.79 20.28
N LYS A 318 -21.92 -0.38 19.33
CA LYS A 318 -23.38 -0.60 19.19
C LYS A 318 -23.74 -0.49 17.72
N ILE A 319 -24.86 -1.09 17.36
CA ILE A 319 -25.49 -0.88 16.05
C ILE A 319 -25.81 0.61 15.92
N GLN A 320 -25.28 1.24 14.88
CA GLN A 320 -25.55 2.66 14.58
C GLN A 320 -26.99 2.82 14.08
N THR A 321 -27.60 3.98 14.29
CA THR A 321 -29.03 4.17 13.96
C THR A 321 -29.24 5.25 12.92
N ILE A 322 -30.15 4.96 11.98
CA ILE A 322 -30.62 5.89 10.95
C ILE A 322 -32.14 6.11 11.11
N PRO A 323 -32.65 7.35 11.29
CA PRO A 323 -31.90 8.61 11.35
C PRO A 323 -30.99 8.69 12.57
N GLY A 324 -29.87 9.42 12.43
CA GLY A 324 -28.88 9.56 13.48
C GLY A 324 -27.51 9.95 12.93
N ARG A 325 -26.54 10.00 13.82
CA ARG A 325 -25.13 10.28 13.49
C ARG A 325 -24.32 9.00 13.58
N ILE A 326 -23.49 8.76 12.59
CA ILE A 326 -22.47 7.72 12.53
C ILE A 326 -21.12 8.42 12.73
N ASP A 327 -20.39 8.09 13.80
CA ASP A 327 -19.01 8.55 14.02
C ASP A 327 -18.09 7.59 13.26
N LEU A 328 -17.32 8.11 12.29
CA LEU A 328 -16.61 7.24 11.34
C LEU A 328 -15.45 6.46 11.98
N SER A 329 -14.88 6.93 13.08
CA SER A 329 -13.89 6.15 13.84
C SER A 329 -14.47 4.91 14.53
N ASP A 330 -15.80 4.82 14.69
CA ASP A 330 -16.50 3.71 15.34
C ASP A 330 -16.93 2.62 14.32
N TYR A 331 -16.12 2.38 13.27
CA TYR A 331 -16.39 1.35 12.29
C TYR A 331 -16.34 -0.06 12.88
N ASP A 332 -16.95 -0.99 12.20
CA ASP A 332 -17.13 -2.35 12.68
C ASP A 332 -15.80 -3.08 12.94
N LEU A 333 -15.82 -4.08 13.81
CA LEU A 333 -14.69 -4.98 14.08
C LEU A 333 -14.66 -6.10 13.04
N GLY A 334 -13.51 -6.35 12.49
CA GLY A 334 -13.25 -7.41 11.52
C GLY A 334 -11.94 -7.20 10.79
N LYS A 335 -11.58 -8.18 9.95
CA LYS A 335 -10.35 -8.17 9.15
C LYS A 335 -10.38 -7.09 8.07
N ASN A 336 -9.19 -6.68 7.63
CA ASN A 336 -9.03 -5.96 6.36
C ASN A 336 -9.69 -6.75 5.21
N ASN A 337 -10.37 -6.07 4.29
CA ASN A 337 -11.24 -6.59 3.23
C ASN A 337 -12.63 -7.13 3.70
N PHE A 338 -12.93 -7.11 5.00
CA PHE A 338 -14.22 -7.53 5.53
C PHE A 338 -14.95 -6.40 6.26
N ALA A 339 -14.32 -5.76 7.25
CA ALA A 339 -14.89 -4.62 7.97
C ALA A 339 -14.41 -3.27 7.43
N TYR A 340 -13.26 -3.24 6.81
CA TYR A 340 -12.66 -2.09 6.15
C TYR A 340 -11.68 -2.58 5.08
N TYR A 341 -11.24 -1.68 4.21
CA TYR A 341 -10.10 -1.88 3.34
C TYR A 341 -9.19 -0.68 3.43
N ASP A 342 -7.96 -0.95 3.77
CA ASP A 342 -6.88 0.02 3.82
C ASP A 342 -5.64 -0.59 3.17
N THR A 343 -4.83 0.24 2.54
CA THR A 343 -3.64 -0.18 1.80
C THR A 343 -2.45 -0.42 2.72
N ASP A 344 -2.34 0.35 3.81
CA ASP A 344 -1.29 0.24 4.82
C ASP A 344 -1.83 -0.45 6.08
N VAL A 345 -1.62 -1.76 6.20
CA VAL A 345 -2.24 -2.57 7.26
C VAL A 345 -1.26 -3.16 8.26
N SER A 346 0.04 -2.94 8.08
CA SER A 346 1.08 -3.45 8.98
C SER A 346 2.39 -2.70 8.80
N ASP A 347 3.26 -2.74 9.82
CA ASP A 347 4.64 -2.31 9.68
C ASP A 347 5.39 -3.27 8.72
N ASN A 348 5.56 -2.83 7.50
CA ASN A 348 6.46 -3.45 6.53
C ASN A 348 7.72 -2.59 6.52
N ARG A 349 8.71 -2.92 7.36
CA ARG A 349 10.00 -2.22 7.38
C ARG A 349 10.84 -2.55 6.14
N ASP A 350 10.30 -2.23 4.97
CA ASP A 350 11.07 -2.22 3.75
C ASP A 350 12.15 -1.14 3.88
N ASN A 351 13.41 -1.55 3.81
CA ASN A 351 14.60 -0.70 3.96
C ASN A 351 14.89 -0.18 5.39
N GLY A 352 14.29 -0.75 6.44
CA GLY A 352 14.60 -0.39 7.84
C GLY A 352 13.93 0.89 8.35
N GLU A 353 13.04 1.51 7.57
CA GLU A 353 12.25 2.65 8.02
C GLU A 353 10.90 2.21 8.57
N PHE A 354 10.56 2.68 9.77
CA PHE A 354 9.25 2.45 10.37
C PHE A 354 8.18 3.23 9.63
N ARG A 355 7.11 2.54 9.22
CA ARG A 355 5.87 3.16 8.76
C ARG A 355 4.73 2.77 9.69
N ALA A 356 4.07 3.75 10.26
CA ALA A 356 2.84 3.51 11.02
C ALA A 356 1.74 3.01 10.08
N TRP A 357 1.08 1.91 10.44
CA TRP A 357 -0.12 1.42 9.74
C TRP A 357 -1.35 2.29 10.00
N ASN A 358 -1.37 3.09 11.05
CA ASN A 358 -2.35 4.14 11.35
C ASN A 358 -1.57 5.44 11.52
N SER A 359 -1.55 6.30 10.49
CA SER A 359 -0.74 7.53 10.45
C SER A 359 -1.09 8.51 11.57
N GLY A 360 -2.32 8.52 12.05
CA GLY A 360 -2.76 9.32 13.20
C GLY A 360 -2.35 8.74 14.55
N TRP A 361 -2.01 7.43 14.61
CA TRP A 361 -1.63 6.70 15.81
C TRP A 361 -2.63 6.85 16.97
N ARG A 362 -3.94 6.71 16.65
CA ARG A 362 -5.03 6.92 17.62
C ARG A 362 -6.12 5.87 17.52
N TYR A 363 -6.74 5.59 18.64
CA TYR A 363 -8.03 4.95 18.84
C TYR A 363 -8.12 3.47 18.50
N ARG A 364 -7.67 3.02 17.32
CA ARG A 364 -7.71 1.64 16.82
C ARG A 364 -6.34 1.20 16.35
N ASN A 365 -6.04 -0.07 16.54
CA ASN A 365 -4.79 -0.69 16.07
C ASN A 365 -4.95 -1.32 14.68
N ASP A 366 -5.92 -0.86 13.91
CA ASP A 366 -6.17 -1.25 12.53
C ASP A 366 -5.42 -0.31 11.55
N GLY A 367 -5.43 -0.64 10.23
CA GLY A 367 -4.82 0.16 9.20
C GLY A 367 -5.50 1.50 8.93
N VAL A 368 -6.76 1.68 9.34
CA VAL A 368 -7.50 2.93 9.11
C VAL A 368 -6.89 4.08 9.89
N ASP A 369 -6.53 5.15 9.19
CA ASP A 369 -5.87 6.34 9.73
C ASP A 369 -6.80 7.21 10.54
N ILE A 370 -6.59 7.28 11.87
CA ILE A 370 -7.44 8.04 12.78
C ILE A 370 -6.64 9.12 13.50
N GLU A 371 -7.11 10.37 13.42
CA GLU A 371 -6.60 11.51 14.15
C GLU A 371 -7.62 12.08 15.12
N GLU A 372 -7.15 12.88 16.09
CA GLU A 372 -8.01 13.64 17.00
C GLU A 372 -8.45 14.98 16.38
N ASN A 373 -9.67 15.41 16.72
CA ASN A 373 -10.17 16.72 16.36
C ASN A 373 -10.91 17.40 17.53
N ASN A 374 -11.13 18.70 17.42
CA ASN A 374 -11.84 19.48 18.41
C ASN A 374 -13.32 19.73 18.05
N ASP A 375 -13.86 19.08 17.02
CA ASP A 375 -15.23 19.27 16.54
C ASP A 375 -16.22 18.36 17.29
N LEU A 376 -16.28 18.51 18.60
CA LEU A 376 -17.10 17.69 19.50
C LEU A 376 -18.61 17.85 19.29
N SER A 377 -19.04 18.90 18.57
CA SER A 377 -20.45 19.13 18.26
C SER A 377 -21.01 18.14 17.23
N PHE A 378 -20.15 17.56 16.42
CA PHE A 378 -20.55 16.66 15.32
C PHE A 378 -19.80 15.32 15.30
N SER A 379 -18.78 15.13 16.11
CA SER A 379 -17.98 13.91 16.17
C SER A 379 -17.74 13.47 17.62
N ASN A 380 -17.19 12.28 17.78
CA ASN A 380 -16.65 11.79 19.05
C ASN A 380 -15.23 12.32 19.36
N GLY A 381 -14.80 13.39 18.69
CA GLY A 381 -13.46 13.96 18.82
C GLY A 381 -12.39 13.33 17.92
N LYS A 382 -12.81 12.53 16.95
CA LYS A 382 -11.93 11.84 16.02
C LYS A 382 -12.40 11.98 14.58
N HIS A 383 -11.48 11.74 13.64
CA HIS A 383 -11.78 11.71 12.21
C HIS A 383 -10.88 10.69 11.51
N ILE A 384 -11.31 10.26 10.34
CA ILE A 384 -10.53 9.49 9.39
C ILE A 384 -9.80 10.48 8.48
N GLY A 385 -8.50 10.26 8.25
CA GLY A 385 -7.65 11.05 7.35
C GLY A 385 -6.78 10.15 6.48
N PHE A 386 -5.85 10.74 5.73
CA PHE A 386 -4.87 10.06 4.85
C PHE A 386 -5.46 9.06 3.86
N VAL A 387 -6.75 9.19 3.55
CA VAL A 387 -7.50 8.26 2.71
C VAL A 387 -6.95 8.16 1.29
N GLN A 388 -6.98 6.97 0.73
CA GLN A 388 -6.53 6.65 -0.63
C GLN A 388 -7.67 6.08 -1.47
N LYS A 389 -7.51 6.18 -2.79
CA LYS A 389 -8.49 5.66 -3.74
C LYS A 389 -8.73 4.16 -3.57
N GLY A 390 -10.00 3.78 -3.45
CA GLY A 390 -10.44 2.40 -3.32
C GLY A 390 -10.56 1.91 -1.89
N GLU A 391 -10.11 2.67 -0.91
CA GLU A 391 -10.33 2.38 0.51
C GLU A 391 -11.81 2.54 0.88
N TRP A 392 -12.25 1.77 1.86
CA TRP A 392 -13.62 1.82 2.36
C TRP A 392 -13.71 1.34 3.81
N ILE A 393 -14.77 1.80 4.50
CA ILE A 393 -15.02 1.50 5.91
C ILE A 393 -16.49 1.12 6.08
N SER A 394 -16.78 0.09 6.89
CA SER A 394 -18.16 -0.39 7.10
C SER A 394 -18.70 -0.21 8.51
N TYR A 395 -20.02 -0.14 8.58
CA TYR A 395 -20.82 0.05 9.80
C TYR A 395 -22.07 -0.81 9.76
N THR A 396 -22.33 -1.56 10.81
CA THR A 396 -23.64 -2.16 11.02
C THR A 396 -24.63 -1.08 11.46
N VAL A 397 -25.66 -0.84 10.67
CA VAL A 397 -26.66 0.21 10.91
C VAL A 397 -28.06 -0.36 11.01
N LYS A 398 -28.92 0.31 11.78
CA LYS A 398 -30.35 0.03 11.84
C LYS A 398 -31.13 1.23 11.32
N VAL A 399 -31.81 1.04 10.20
CA VAL A 399 -32.78 2.00 9.67
C VAL A 399 -34.12 1.77 10.35
N PHE A 400 -34.63 2.79 11.07
CA PHE A 400 -35.87 2.66 11.84
C PHE A 400 -37.16 2.73 11.01
N GLN A 401 -37.08 3.32 9.82
CA GLN A 401 -38.28 3.49 8.98
C GLN A 401 -37.88 3.64 7.51
N THR A 402 -38.57 2.91 6.64
CA THR A 402 -38.48 3.12 5.19
C THR A 402 -38.79 4.56 4.81
N GLY A 403 -38.01 5.21 3.98
CA GLY A 403 -38.21 6.59 3.56
C GLY A 403 -37.13 7.21 2.71
N ALA A 404 -37.37 8.49 2.43
CA ALA A 404 -36.37 9.36 1.83
C ALA A 404 -35.50 10.00 2.92
N TYR A 405 -34.23 10.09 2.67
CA TYR A 405 -33.21 10.61 3.59
C TYR A 405 -32.27 11.57 2.87
N LYS A 406 -31.69 12.46 3.63
CA LYS A 406 -30.46 13.18 3.25
C LYS A 406 -29.34 12.81 4.21
N ALA A 407 -28.12 12.84 3.72
CA ALA A 407 -26.94 12.69 4.53
C ALA A 407 -26.16 14.00 4.59
N ILE A 408 -25.51 14.25 5.72
CA ILE A 408 -24.65 15.39 5.96
C ILE A 408 -23.32 14.83 6.43
N ALA A 409 -22.29 14.90 5.59
CA ALA A 409 -20.93 14.51 5.96
C ALA A 409 -20.18 15.68 6.61
N ARG A 410 -19.40 15.39 7.63
CA ARG A 410 -18.59 16.39 8.33
C ARG A 410 -17.15 16.25 7.88
N VAL A 411 -16.70 17.17 7.05
CA VAL A 411 -15.46 17.09 6.28
C VAL A 411 -14.52 18.25 6.54
N ALA A 412 -13.22 18.01 6.43
CA ALA A 412 -12.20 19.04 6.37
C ALA A 412 -11.18 18.67 5.28
N SER A 413 -10.79 19.66 4.46
CA SER A 413 -9.77 19.53 3.43
C SER A 413 -9.12 20.87 3.17
N GLN A 414 -7.82 20.87 2.95
CA GLN A 414 -7.12 22.10 2.56
C GLN A 414 -7.42 22.42 1.10
N GLU A 415 -7.51 21.42 0.24
CA GLU A 415 -7.72 21.53 -1.20
C GLU A 415 -9.15 21.11 -1.57
N THR A 416 -9.56 21.39 -2.82
CA THR A 416 -10.82 20.93 -3.38
C THR A 416 -10.59 19.63 -4.13
N GLY A 417 -11.56 18.70 -4.08
CA GLY A 417 -11.57 17.50 -4.92
C GLY A 417 -11.39 16.18 -4.20
N GLY A 418 -11.43 16.12 -2.86
CA GLY A 418 -11.61 14.85 -2.14
C GLY A 418 -12.97 14.24 -2.51
N GLU A 419 -13.02 12.96 -2.85
CA GLU A 419 -14.22 12.32 -3.38
C GLU A 419 -14.55 11.04 -2.61
N PHE A 420 -15.85 10.85 -2.35
CA PHE A 420 -16.37 9.65 -1.73
C PHE A 420 -17.79 9.32 -2.21
N HIS A 421 -18.21 8.07 -2.06
CA HIS A 421 -19.61 7.69 -2.18
C HIS A 421 -20.05 6.78 -1.03
N LEU A 422 -21.37 6.61 -0.93
CA LEU A 422 -22.01 5.81 0.11
C LEU A 422 -22.70 4.59 -0.50
N SER A 423 -22.58 3.44 0.17
CA SER A 423 -23.30 2.22 -0.22
C SER A 423 -24.04 1.58 0.97
N LEU A 424 -25.04 0.76 0.68
CA LEU A 424 -25.77 -0.04 1.65
C LEU A 424 -25.90 -1.48 1.12
N ASN A 425 -25.44 -2.46 1.91
CA ASN A 425 -25.37 -3.88 1.50
C ASN A 425 -24.60 -4.10 0.19
N ASP A 426 -23.52 -3.36 0.01
CA ASP A 426 -22.69 -3.31 -1.21
C ASP A 426 -23.43 -2.86 -2.48
N GLU A 427 -24.46 -2.05 -2.32
CA GLU A 427 -25.14 -1.35 -3.39
C GLU A 427 -25.06 0.16 -3.17
N ASP A 428 -24.59 0.91 -4.16
CA ASP A 428 -24.41 2.34 -4.06
C ASP A 428 -25.74 3.03 -3.81
N ILE A 429 -25.78 3.94 -2.84
CA ILE A 429 -26.95 4.73 -2.51
C ILE A 429 -26.76 6.20 -2.85
N THR A 430 -25.57 6.60 -3.27
CA THR A 430 -25.25 7.95 -3.75
C THR A 430 -24.35 7.87 -4.99
N THR A 431 -24.35 8.94 -5.77
CA THR A 431 -23.26 9.22 -6.71
C THR A 431 -22.00 9.60 -5.94
N THR A 432 -20.85 9.66 -6.59
CA THR A 432 -19.63 10.25 -6.05
C THR A 432 -19.88 11.70 -5.63
N GLN A 433 -19.45 12.04 -4.42
CA GLN A 433 -19.55 13.35 -3.78
C GLN A 433 -18.20 14.04 -3.79
N SER A 434 -18.07 15.11 -4.55
CA SER A 434 -16.83 15.92 -4.56
C SER A 434 -16.86 16.95 -3.46
N VAL A 435 -15.82 16.98 -2.61
CA VAL A 435 -15.71 17.87 -1.48
C VAL A 435 -15.07 19.20 -1.89
N THR A 436 -15.71 20.29 -1.57
CA THR A 436 -15.11 21.64 -1.67
C THR A 436 -14.14 21.86 -0.53
N GLY A 437 -12.94 22.37 -0.82
CA GLY A 437 -11.93 22.70 0.18
C GLY A 437 -12.47 23.57 1.30
N THR A 438 -12.15 23.22 2.55
CA THR A 438 -12.64 23.92 3.75
C THR A 438 -11.66 24.96 4.27
N GLY A 439 -10.43 24.99 3.71
CA GLY A 439 -9.35 25.90 4.06
C GLY A 439 -8.47 25.42 5.20
N GLY A 440 -8.42 24.13 5.46
CA GLY A 440 -7.50 23.51 6.43
C GLY A 440 -7.95 22.13 6.89
N TRP A 441 -7.00 21.28 7.29
CA TRP A 441 -7.21 19.89 7.69
C TRP A 441 -8.05 19.71 8.96
N THR A 442 -8.16 20.74 9.78
CA THR A 442 -8.97 20.76 11.02
C THR A 442 -10.17 21.70 10.94
N ASN A 443 -10.39 22.36 9.80
CA ASN A 443 -11.48 23.28 9.59
C ASN A 443 -12.73 22.54 9.10
N PHE A 444 -13.38 21.79 9.98
CA PHE A 444 -14.53 20.95 9.65
C PHE A 444 -15.77 21.77 9.26
N LYS A 445 -16.38 21.39 8.11
CA LYS A 445 -17.62 21.96 7.58
C LYS A 445 -18.60 20.85 7.21
N ASN A 446 -19.89 21.21 7.14
CA ASN A 446 -20.91 20.31 6.63
C ASN A 446 -20.85 20.25 5.11
N HIS A 447 -20.75 19.06 4.56
CA HIS A 447 -21.07 18.73 3.18
C HIS A 447 -22.48 18.15 3.19
N SER A 448 -23.48 18.93 2.77
CA SER A 448 -24.91 18.67 3.00
C SER A 448 -25.71 18.39 1.73
N ASP A 449 -25.07 18.31 0.57
CA ASP A 449 -25.74 18.15 -0.72
C ASP A 449 -26.03 16.69 -1.08
N ILE A 450 -25.94 15.77 -0.11
CA ILE A 450 -26.19 14.33 -0.29
C ILE A 450 -27.68 14.08 -0.05
N ASN A 451 -28.48 14.26 -1.08
CA ASN A 451 -29.94 14.17 -1.04
C ASN A 451 -30.43 12.91 -1.75
N ASP A 452 -31.76 12.72 -1.72
CA ASP A 452 -32.48 11.71 -2.51
C ASP A 452 -32.07 10.24 -2.23
N ILE A 453 -31.61 9.98 -1.01
CA ILE A 453 -31.28 8.64 -0.53
C ILE A 453 -32.54 7.94 -0.09
N VAL A 454 -32.86 6.80 -0.67
CA VAL A 454 -33.98 5.96 -0.22
C VAL A 454 -33.44 4.79 0.57
N LEU A 455 -33.85 4.65 1.85
CA LEU A 455 -33.46 3.55 2.73
C LEU A 455 -34.71 2.76 3.15
N GLU A 456 -34.52 1.44 3.29
CA GLU A 456 -35.56 0.53 3.81
C GLU A 456 -35.34 0.25 5.30
N GLU A 457 -36.43 0.04 6.04
CA GLU A 457 -36.35 -0.37 7.45
C GLU A 457 -35.66 -1.72 7.61
N GLY A 458 -34.73 -1.81 8.58
CA GLY A 458 -33.99 -3.05 8.83
C GLY A 458 -32.58 -2.82 9.34
N GLU A 459 -31.85 -3.91 9.52
CA GLU A 459 -30.41 -3.90 9.76
C GLU A 459 -29.69 -4.06 8.43
N HIS A 460 -28.65 -3.24 8.24
CA HIS A 460 -27.91 -3.15 7.00
C HIS A 460 -26.41 -2.94 7.27
N THR A 461 -25.58 -3.28 6.31
CA THR A 461 -24.19 -2.86 6.26
C THR A 461 -24.08 -1.56 5.46
N PHE A 462 -23.73 -0.47 6.11
CA PHE A 462 -23.43 0.82 5.49
C PHE A 462 -21.94 0.93 5.24
N LYS A 463 -21.53 1.45 4.06
CA LYS A 463 -20.12 1.73 3.78
C LYS A 463 -19.94 3.14 3.23
N ILE A 464 -18.77 3.71 3.53
CA ILE A 464 -18.20 4.86 2.84
C ILE A 464 -17.01 4.38 2.03
N HIS A 465 -16.91 4.82 0.78
CA HIS A 465 -15.84 4.50 -0.16
C HIS A 465 -15.13 5.77 -0.57
N PHE A 466 -13.79 5.72 -0.70
CA PHE A 466 -12.98 6.86 -1.15
C PHE A 466 -12.62 6.68 -2.61
N ASP A 467 -12.99 7.66 -3.47
CA ASP A 467 -13.02 7.51 -4.92
C ASP A 467 -11.77 8.05 -5.63
N ASN A 468 -10.95 8.85 -4.92
CA ASN A 468 -9.69 9.38 -5.44
C ASN A 468 -8.64 9.55 -4.34
N ASP A 469 -7.40 9.89 -4.74
CA ASP A 469 -6.26 10.07 -3.86
C ASP A 469 -6.12 11.51 -3.32
N THR A 470 -7.11 12.40 -3.56
CA THR A 470 -7.08 13.74 -3.01
C THR A 470 -7.39 13.70 -1.52
N PRO A 471 -6.49 14.22 -0.65
CA PRO A 471 -6.63 14.07 0.79
C PRO A 471 -7.92 14.70 1.34
N LEU A 472 -8.60 13.94 2.20
CA LEU A 472 -9.87 14.31 2.83
C LEU A 472 -9.88 13.82 4.27
N ASN A 473 -10.21 14.71 5.21
CA ASN A 473 -10.53 14.37 6.58
C ASN A 473 -12.05 14.31 6.75
N ILE A 474 -12.57 13.22 7.32
CA ILE A 474 -14.01 13.04 7.54
C ILE A 474 -14.28 12.46 8.93
N SER A 475 -15.13 13.13 9.71
CA SER A 475 -15.36 12.74 11.11
C SER A 475 -16.66 12.00 11.37
N GLY A 476 -17.70 12.24 10.58
CA GLY A 476 -18.99 11.62 10.77
C GLY A 476 -19.97 11.90 9.65
N ILE A 477 -21.01 11.08 9.60
CA ILE A 477 -22.15 11.26 8.69
C ILE A 477 -23.43 11.24 9.51
N ARG A 478 -24.29 12.25 9.30
CA ARG A 478 -25.61 12.33 9.94
C ARG A 478 -26.71 12.14 8.90
N PHE A 479 -27.57 11.18 9.12
CA PHE A 479 -28.77 10.95 8.32
C PHE A 479 -29.99 11.61 8.93
N GLU A 480 -30.74 12.32 8.10
CA GLU A 480 -32.02 12.96 8.45
C GLU A 480 -33.11 12.48 7.49
N ARG A 481 -34.26 12.02 8.05
CA ARG A 481 -35.39 11.59 7.23
C ARG A 481 -36.09 12.82 6.65
N THR A 482 -36.32 12.82 5.34
CA THR A 482 -36.92 13.95 4.63
C THR A 482 -38.40 13.68 4.21
N GLY A 483 -38.76 12.39 4.04
CA GLY A 483 -40.12 12.07 3.59
C GLY A 483 -40.38 10.58 3.37
N ALA A 484 -41.39 10.27 2.62
CA ALA A 484 -41.70 8.93 2.15
C ALA A 484 -40.74 8.54 1.00
N ALA A 485 -40.48 7.25 0.81
CA ALA A 485 -39.57 6.77 -0.25
C ALA A 485 -39.98 7.21 -1.66
N ASN A 486 -41.30 7.24 -1.92
CA ASN A 486 -41.85 7.66 -3.21
C ASN A 486 -41.89 9.19 -3.43
N SER A 487 -41.33 9.97 -2.51
CA SER A 487 -41.11 11.41 -2.72
C SER A 487 -39.79 11.73 -3.46
N VAL A 488 -38.97 10.71 -3.71
CA VAL A 488 -37.74 10.80 -4.48
C VAL A 488 -37.94 10.13 -5.84
N ASP A 489 -37.51 10.78 -6.91
CA ASP A 489 -37.55 10.21 -8.25
C ASP A 489 -36.72 8.91 -8.31
N PHE A 490 -37.23 7.92 -9.05
CA PHE A 490 -36.42 6.73 -9.34
C PHE A 490 -35.37 7.07 -10.40
N ALA A 491 -34.10 6.99 -10.05
CA ALA A 491 -32.98 7.47 -10.89
C ALA A 491 -31.80 6.51 -10.86
N ALA A 492 -31.01 6.50 -11.95
CA ALA A 492 -29.71 5.86 -12.01
C ALA A 492 -28.69 6.67 -11.20
N ILE A 493 -27.80 5.97 -10.49
CA ILE A 493 -26.73 6.56 -9.69
C ILE A 493 -25.41 6.53 -10.46
N ASN A 494 -25.02 5.35 -10.93
CA ASN A 494 -23.76 5.12 -11.66
C ASN A 494 -23.85 3.86 -12.53
N GLY A 495 -22.78 3.61 -13.29
CA GLY A 495 -22.58 2.37 -14.01
C GLY A 495 -21.11 1.93 -13.88
N ASN A 496 -20.89 0.63 -13.79
CA ASN A 496 -19.55 0.03 -13.71
C ASN A 496 -19.45 -1.16 -14.68
N THR A 497 -18.28 -1.35 -15.31
CA THR A 497 -18.03 -2.57 -16.07
C THR A 497 -17.87 -3.78 -15.14
N VAL A 498 -18.15 -4.97 -15.66
CA VAL A 498 -18.01 -6.24 -14.93
C VAL A 498 -16.80 -7.00 -15.48
N SER A 499 -16.17 -7.79 -14.65
CA SER A 499 -14.95 -8.56 -14.99
C SER A 499 -15.12 -9.59 -16.11
N ASP A 500 -16.36 -9.84 -16.58
CA ASP A 500 -16.66 -10.67 -17.74
C ASP A 500 -16.31 -9.99 -19.08
N GLU A 501 -15.87 -8.71 -19.03
CA GLU A 501 -15.48 -7.89 -20.18
C GLU A 501 -16.60 -7.66 -21.23
N LYS A 502 -17.84 -7.88 -20.85
CA LYS A 502 -19.03 -7.73 -21.71
C LYS A 502 -20.18 -7.01 -21.07
N SER A 503 -20.22 -7.03 -19.75
CA SER A 503 -21.37 -6.55 -19.02
C SER A 503 -21.10 -5.24 -18.29
N ILE A 504 -22.15 -4.47 -18.12
CA ILE A 504 -22.20 -3.21 -17.38
C ILE A 504 -23.27 -3.35 -16.32
N GLU A 505 -22.94 -3.14 -15.06
CA GLU A 505 -23.93 -2.96 -14.00
C GLU A 505 -24.34 -1.49 -13.91
N ILE A 506 -25.64 -1.22 -13.88
CA ILE A 506 -26.20 0.10 -13.58
C ILE A 506 -26.85 0.06 -12.20
N SER A 507 -26.45 0.97 -11.31
CA SER A 507 -26.97 1.12 -9.95
C SER A 507 -28.06 2.20 -9.89
N PHE A 508 -29.07 2.00 -9.03
CA PHE A 508 -30.21 2.90 -8.86
C PHE A 508 -30.42 3.28 -7.40
N ASN A 509 -31.04 4.44 -7.17
CA ASN A 509 -31.36 4.94 -5.83
C ASN A 509 -32.49 4.21 -5.12
N GLN A 510 -33.24 3.34 -5.82
CA GLN A 510 -34.35 2.53 -5.31
C GLN A 510 -34.25 1.10 -5.83
N ASN A 511 -34.94 0.16 -5.18
CA ASN A 511 -35.06 -1.21 -5.66
C ASN A 511 -35.81 -1.27 -6.99
N VAL A 512 -35.31 -2.05 -7.93
CA VAL A 512 -35.89 -2.25 -9.27
C VAL A 512 -36.95 -3.33 -9.23
N ALA A 513 -38.07 -3.11 -9.88
CA ALA A 513 -39.10 -4.14 -10.06
C ALA A 513 -38.62 -5.20 -11.06
N SER A 514 -38.36 -6.40 -10.58
CA SER A 514 -37.77 -7.49 -11.40
C SER A 514 -38.59 -7.81 -12.67
N SER A 515 -39.90 -7.59 -12.65
CA SER A 515 -40.80 -7.78 -13.79
C SER A 515 -40.59 -6.77 -14.93
N SER A 516 -39.99 -5.60 -14.65
CA SER A 516 -39.75 -4.54 -15.64
C SER A 516 -38.37 -4.63 -16.31
N ILE A 517 -37.43 -5.44 -15.77
CA ILE A 517 -36.01 -5.44 -16.19
C ILE A 517 -35.85 -5.92 -17.65
N ALA A 518 -36.39 -7.10 -17.97
CA ALA A 518 -36.21 -7.68 -19.30
C ALA A 518 -36.87 -6.87 -20.43
N SER A 519 -37.99 -6.19 -20.13
CA SER A 519 -38.73 -5.35 -21.10
C SER A 519 -38.07 -4.00 -21.37
N SER A 520 -37.09 -3.59 -20.51
CA SER A 520 -36.43 -2.30 -20.67
C SER A 520 -35.20 -2.31 -21.60
N LYS A 521 -34.90 -3.47 -22.22
CA LYS A 521 -33.72 -3.61 -23.07
C LYS A 521 -33.63 -2.57 -24.17
N ASP A 522 -34.72 -2.35 -24.90
CA ASP A 522 -34.75 -1.45 -26.06
C ASP A 522 -34.81 0.04 -25.66
N ASP A 523 -35.00 0.33 -24.39
CA ASP A 523 -34.97 1.67 -23.82
C ASP A 523 -33.53 2.14 -23.45
N PHE A 524 -32.56 1.21 -23.37
CA PHE A 524 -31.17 1.52 -23.11
C PHE A 524 -30.34 1.64 -24.38
N SER A 525 -29.38 2.51 -24.39
CA SER A 525 -28.32 2.56 -25.37
C SER A 525 -26.96 2.68 -24.69
N ILE A 526 -25.93 1.94 -25.20
CA ILE A 526 -24.57 1.95 -24.72
C ILE A 526 -23.67 2.40 -25.85
N SER A 527 -22.89 3.47 -25.63
CA SER A 527 -21.89 3.97 -26.54
C SER A 527 -20.48 3.69 -26.01
N VAL A 528 -19.62 3.13 -26.83
CA VAL A 528 -18.22 2.83 -26.51
C VAL A 528 -17.35 3.61 -27.50
N ASN A 529 -16.51 4.51 -27.00
CA ASN A 529 -15.66 5.40 -27.79
C ASN A 529 -16.46 6.20 -28.85
N GLY A 530 -17.71 6.59 -28.51
CA GLY A 530 -18.60 7.34 -29.39
C GLY A 530 -19.35 6.47 -30.42
N ILE A 531 -19.23 5.16 -30.39
CA ILE A 531 -19.92 4.21 -31.29
C ILE A 531 -20.93 3.39 -30.48
N ASP A 532 -22.19 3.36 -30.92
CA ASP A 532 -23.25 2.56 -30.28
C ASP A 532 -22.95 1.06 -30.38
N ARG A 533 -23.13 0.34 -29.24
CA ARG A 533 -22.94 -1.10 -29.15
C ARG A 533 -24.26 -1.83 -28.98
N GLU A 534 -24.37 -2.98 -29.62
CA GLU A 534 -25.58 -3.80 -29.54
C GLU A 534 -25.71 -4.50 -28.17
N ILE A 535 -26.83 -4.24 -27.48
CA ILE A 535 -27.16 -4.90 -26.22
C ILE A 535 -27.72 -6.31 -26.50
N SER A 536 -27.09 -7.31 -25.89
CA SER A 536 -27.56 -8.71 -25.95
C SER A 536 -28.75 -8.91 -25.01
N SER A 537 -28.64 -8.52 -23.76
CA SER A 537 -29.66 -8.71 -22.73
C SER A 537 -29.58 -7.65 -21.63
N VAL A 538 -30.74 -7.49 -20.94
CA VAL A 538 -30.82 -6.77 -19.64
C VAL A 538 -31.42 -7.73 -18.63
N SER A 539 -30.75 -7.90 -17.47
CA SER A 539 -31.12 -8.88 -16.45
C SER A 539 -30.91 -8.34 -15.03
N SER A 540 -31.47 -9.03 -14.04
CA SER A 540 -31.21 -8.76 -12.62
C SER A 540 -29.83 -9.24 -12.21
N VAL A 541 -29.22 -8.58 -11.22
CA VAL A 541 -28.01 -9.04 -10.55
C VAL A 541 -28.39 -9.87 -9.32
N ALA A 542 -27.80 -11.05 -9.16
CA ALA A 542 -28.13 -11.94 -8.05
C ALA A 542 -27.90 -11.26 -6.69
N ASN A 543 -28.91 -11.32 -5.80
CA ASN A 543 -28.90 -10.73 -4.47
C ASN A 543 -28.70 -9.19 -4.42
N LYS A 544 -28.84 -8.48 -5.56
CA LYS A 544 -28.77 -7.03 -5.66
C LYS A 544 -30.06 -6.49 -6.22
N GLN A 545 -30.81 -5.71 -5.41
CA GLN A 545 -32.15 -5.23 -5.79
C GLN A 545 -32.11 -3.86 -6.47
N ARG A 546 -31.01 -3.13 -6.32
CA ARG A 546 -30.83 -1.79 -6.91
C ARG A 546 -29.97 -1.81 -8.16
N LYS A 547 -29.62 -2.99 -8.69
CA LYS A 547 -28.75 -3.13 -9.85
C LYS A 547 -29.41 -3.93 -10.97
N ILE A 548 -29.09 -3.56 -12.21
CA ILE A 548 -29.33 -4.36 -13.39
C ILE A 548 -28.01 -4.64 -14.11
N LEU A 549 -27.96 -5.73 -14.85
CA LEU A 549 -26.85 -6.12 -15.71
C LEU A 549 -27.23 -5.92 -17.17
N ILE A 550 -26.52 -5.08 -17.89
CA ILE A 550 -26.62 -4.89 -19.34
C ILE A 550 -25.45 -5.65 -19.97
N THR A 551 -25.75 -6.68 -20.77
CA THR A 551 -24.72 -7.47 -21.45
C THR A 551 -24.67 -7.07 -22.93
N LEU A 552 -23.47 -6.78 -23.44
CA LEU A 552 -23.21 -6.43 -24.83
C LEU A 552 -22.90 -7.68 -25.68
N LYS A 553 -23.01 -7.56 -27.00
CA LYS A 553 -22.57 -8.62 -27.91
C LYS A 553 -21.05 -8.67 -28.07
N GLU A 554 -20.39 -7.53 -28.01
CA GLU A 554 -18.94 -7.37 -28.16
C GLU A 554 -18.27 -7.14 -26.81
N ASN A 555 -16.98 -7.50 -26.72
CA ASN A 555 -16.19 -7.28 -25.51
C ASN A 555 -15.83 -5.79 -25.36
N LEU A 556 -15.69 -5.39 -24.10
CA LEU A 556 -15.17 -4.10 -23.66
C LEU A 556 -13.68 -4.23 -23.36
N LEU A 557 -12.92 -3.15 -23.57
CA LEU A 557 -11.52 -3.04 -23.24
C LEU A 557 -11.32 -2.10 -22.03
N PHE A 558 -10.26 -2.30 -21.27
CA PHE A 558 -9.90 -1.42 -20.14
C PHE A 558 -9.73 0.05 -20.54
N SER A 559 -9.34 0.33 -21.79
CA SER A 559 -9.16 1.68 -22.33
C SER A 559 -10.43 2.33 -22.89
N ASP A 560 -11.56 1.61 -22.90
CA ASP A 560 -12.78 2.11 -23.50
C ASP A 560 -13.44 3.21 -22.66
N GLN A 561 -13.86 4.27 -23.30
CA GLN A 561 -14.75 5.27 -22.74
C GLN A 561 -16.19 4.85 -23.01
N ILE A 562 -16.93 4.54 -21.94
CA ILE A 562 -18.27 3.93 -22.03
C ILE A 562 -19.30 4.91 -21.49
N LYS A 563 -20.41 5.05 -22.21
CA LYS A 563 -21.55 5.87 -21.81
C LYS A 563 -22.84 5.06 -21.93
N ALA A 564 -23.74 5.26 -20.96
CA ALA A 564 -25.08 4.68 -20.96
C ALA A 564 -26.15 5.76 -21.07
N SER A 565 -27.23 5.49 -21.78
CA SER A 565 -28.41 6.36 -21.85
C SER A 565 -29.67 5.53 -21.70
N TYR A 566 -30.73 6.14 -21.16
CA TYR A 566 -32.06 5.56 -21.02
C TYR A 566 -33.12 6.57 -21.46
N THR A 567 -33.93 6.20 -22.44
CA THR A 567 -34.91 7.10 -23.08
C THR A 567 -36.35 6.58 -23.02
N GLY A 568 -36.60 5.43 -22.42
CA GLY A 568 -37.88 4.78 -22.28
C GLY A 568 -38.64 5.08 -20.99
N SER A 569 -39.65 4.25 -20.72
CA SER A 569 -40.43 4.24 -19.48
C SER A 569 -40.74 2.83 -18.98
N SER A 570 -40.09 1.80 -19.55
CA SER A 570 -40.41 0.40 -19.24
C SER A 570 -39.81 -0.06 -17.90
N LEU A 571 -38.69 0.53 -17.44
CA LEU A 571 -38.08 0.19 -16.18
C LEU A 571 -38.73 0.95 -15.04
N THR A 572 -39.17 0.19 -14.02
CA THR A 572 -39.86 0.76 -12.86
C THR A 572 -39.19 0.34 -11.56
N SER A 573 -39.32 1.16 -10.53
CA SER A 573 -38.93 0.78 -9.16
C SER A 573 -39.90 -0.25 -8.57
N SER A 574 -39.52 -0.89 -7.46
CA SER A 574 -40.41 -1.77 -6.70
C SER A 574 -41.66 -1.08 -6.16
N THR A 575 -41.66 0.25 -6.08
CA THR A 575 -42.81 1.09 -5.69
C THR A 575 -43.67 1.53 -6.89
N GLY A 576 -43.30 1.16 -8.12
CA GLY A 576 -43.98 1.45 -9.35
C GLY A 576 -43.66 2.80 -10.00
N GLN A 577 -42.59 3.47 -9.58
CA GLN A 577 -42.14 4.71 -10.22
C GLN A 577 -41.37 4.39 -11.50
N GLU A 578 -41.62 5.11 -12.59
CA GLU A 578 -40.79 4.98 -13.81
C GLU A 578 -39.40 5.55 -13.61
N LEU A 579 -38.41 4.91 -14.25
CA LEU A 579 -37.02 5.41 -14.25
C LEU A 579 -36.94 6.76 -14.96
N LYS A 580 -36.34 7.74 -14.31
CA LYS A 580 -36.05 9.04 -14.88
C LYS A 580 -35.08 8.89 -16.05
N GLN A 581 -35.41 9.45 -17.20
CA GLN A 581 -34.57 9.42 -18.38
C GLN A 581 -33.22 10.09 -18.12
N PHE A 582 -32.16 9.54 -18.69
CA PHE A 582 -30.82 10.11 -18.66
C PHE A 582 -30.10 9.86 -19.98
N SER A 583 -29.11 10.72 -20.28
CA SER A 583 -28.27 10.60 -21.46
C SER A 583 -26.81 10.76 -21.11
N ASP A 584 -25.97 10.03 -21.82
CA ASP A 584 -24.48 10.12 -21.72
C ASP A 584 -23.93 9.94 -20.28
N MET A 585 -24.58 9.16 -19.43
CA MET A 585 -24.05 8.81 -18.12
C MET A 585 -22.75 8.04 -18.32
N LEU A 586 -21.66 8.55 -17.76
CA LEU A 586 -20.37 7.85 -17.79
C LEU A 586 -20.45 6.56 -17.00
N VAL A 587 -19.96 5.48 -17.60
CA VAL A 587 -19.78 4.19 -16.97
C VAL A 587 -18.32 4.10 -16.54
N ASN A 588 -18.09 3.84 -15.26
CA ASN A 588 -16.76 3.63 -14.71
C ASN A 588 -16.18 2.31 -15.25
N ASN A 589 -15.10 2.41 -16.01
CA ASN A 589 -14.44 1.23 -16.56
C ASN A 589 -13.46 0.66 -15.52
N THR A 590 -13.89 -0.41 -14.86
CA THR A 590 -13.14 -1.13 -13.80
C THR A 590 -12.38 -2.33 -14.33
N LEU A 591 -12.35 -2.51 -15.67
CA LEU A 591 -11.62 -3.62 -16.27
C LEU A 591 -10.13 -3.50 -16.01
N GLN A 592 -9.52 -4.64 -15.75
CA GLN A 592 -8.11 -4.69 -15.43
C GLN A 592 -7.26 -4.26 -16.62
N GLU A 593 -6.31 -3.35 -16.39
CA GLU A 593 -5.33 -2.93 -17.37
C GLU A 593 -4.56 -4.12 -17.92
N ARG A 594 -4.28 -4.08 -19.24
CA ARG A 594 -3.56 -5.13 -19.96
C ARG A 594 -2.53 -4.51 -20.86
N PHE A 595 -1.39 -5.13 -21.00
CA PHE A 595 -0.40 -4.73 -21.98
C PHE A 595 -0.91 -5.05 -23.40
N VAL A 596 -0.94 -4.03 -24.25
CA VAL A 596 -1.36 -4.22 -25.63
C VAL A 596 -0.18 -4.72 -26.46
N ILE A 597 -0.40 -5.76 -27.27
CA ILE A 597 0.59 -6.33 -28.20
C ILE A 597 0.14 -6.04 -29.65
N PRO A 598 1.04 -5.47 -30.49
CA PRO A 598 2.45 -5.13 -30.23
C PRO A 598 2.62 -3.98 -29.24
N GLY A 599 3.75 -3.95 -28.52
CA GLY A 599 4.08 -2.94 -27.52
C GLY A 599 5.11 -3.39 -26.51
N LYS A 600 5.58 -2.45 -25.71
CA LYS A 600 6.61 -2.61 -24.67
C LYS A 600 5.99 -3.02 -23.32
N ILE A 601 6.65 -3.93 -22.62
CA ILE A 601 6.29 -4.40 -21.29
C ILE A 601 7.52 -4.27 -20.40
N GLU A 602 7.41 -3.47 -19.33
CA GLU A 602 8.43 -3.40 -18.29
C GLU A 602 8.38 -4.70 -17.46
N ALA A 603 9.53 -5.31 -17.24
CA ALA A 603 9.60 -6.67 -16.71
C ALA A 603 9.05 -6.77 -15.28
N GLU A 604 9.24 -5.74 -14.46
CA GLU A 604 8.73 -5.69 -13.08
C GLU A 604 7.22 -5.46 -12.99
N ALA A 605 6.57 -4.98 -14.06
CA ALA A 605 5.14 -4.67 -14.09
C ALA A 605 4.25 -5.92 -14.26
N SER A 606 4.71 -7.07 -13.81
CA SER A 606 4.01 -8.34 -13.86
C SER A 606 2.89 -8.41 -12.82
N LYS A 607 1.78 -9.11 -13.15
CA LYS A 607 0.69 -9.39 -12.22
C LYS A 607 1.08 -10.40 -11.13
N VAL A 608 1.89 -11.40 -11.50
CA VAL A 608 2.40 -12.44 -10.62
C VAL A 608 3.90 -12.54 -10.83
N LYS A 609 4.67 -12.60 -9.75
CA LYS A 609 6.10 -12.87 -9.75
C LYS A 609 6.42 -14.03 -8.83
N PHE A 610 7.28 -14.92 -9.30
CA PHE A 610 7.80 -16.03 -8.50
C PHE A 610 9.32 -16.13 -8.71
N GLY A 611 10.09 -16.06 -7.63
CA GLY A 611 11.53 -16.27 -7.62
C GLY A 611 12.38 -15.01 -7.88
N PHE A 612 11.84 -13.95 -8.47
CA PHE A 612 12.59 -12.74 -8.82
C PHE A 612 12.77 -11.76 -7.67
N GLY A 613 13.96 -11.11 -7.62
CA GLY A 613 14.15 -9.82 -6.97
C GLY A 613 13.90 -8.66 -7.93
N VAL A 614 13.56 -7.49 -7.40
CA VAL A 614 13.40 -6.24 -8.15
C VAL A 614 14.49 -5.27 -7.71
N GLU A 615 15.24 -4.72 -8.68
CA GLU A 615 16.34 -3.80 -8.45
C GLU A 615 16.15 -2.50 -9.22
N ASP A 616 16.85 -1.44 -8.80
CA ASP A 616 16.94 -0.22 -9.61
C ASP A 616 17.83 -0.47 -10.83
N THR A 617 17.35 -0.07 -12.03
CA THR A 617 18.15 -0.17 -13.25
C THR A 617 18.97 1.09 -13.51
N THR A 618 20.17 0.91 -14.07
CA THR A 618 21.01 2.00 -14.60
C THR A 618 20.86 2.16 -16.13
N ASP A 619 19.94 1.45 -16.74
CA ASP A 619 19.66 1.54 -18.17
C ASP A 619 19.06 2.89 -18.55
N GLU A 620 19.06 3.23 -19.83
CA GLU A 620 18.46 4.44 -20.33
C GLU A 620 16.96 4.49 -20.00
N GLY A 621 16.51 5.59 -19.44
CA GLY A 621 15.14 5.80 -18.95
C GLY A 621 14.94 5.48 -17.46
N GLY A 622 15.89 4.82 -16.79
CA GLY A 622 15.78 4.47 -15.36
C GLY A 622 14.68 3.43 -15.09
N GLY A 623 14.13 3.42 -13.86
CA GLY A 623 13.09 2.48 -13.44
C GLY A 623 13.63 1.28 -12.66
N LYS A 624 13.00 0.12 -12.82
CA LYS A 624 13.33 -1.13 -12.15
C LYS A 624 13.65 -2.22 -13.16
N ASN A 625 14.32 -3.30 -12.70
CA ASN A 625 14.51 -4.52 -13.47
C ASN A 625 14.26 -5.75 -12.60
N LEU A 626 13.95 -6.88 -13.23
CA LEU A 626 13.96 -8.19 -12.58
C LEU A 626 15.38 -8.71 -12.54
N GLY A 627 15.81 -9.17 -11.35
CA GLY A 627 17.11 -9.79 -11.11
C GLY A 627 16.99 -11.06 -10.27
N TYR A 628 18.14 -11.60 -9.80
CA TYR A 628 18.25 -12.83 -8.99
C TYR A 628 17.57 -14.04 -9.65
N THR A 629 17.74 -14.17 -10.97
CA THR A 629 17.04 -15.15 -11.79
C THR A 629 17.58 -16.56 -11.61
N ASP A 630 16.71 -17.50 -11.21
CA ASP A 630 16.98 -18.92 -11.11
C ASP A 630 16.07 -19.75 -12.06
N PRO A 631 16.49 -20.98 -12.47
CA PRO A 631 15.65 -21.82 -13.33
C PRO A 631 14.28 -22.12 -12.70
N ASN A 632 13.22 -21.94 -13.47
CA ASN A 632 11.78 -22.04 -13.16
C ASN A 632 11.16 -20.79 -12.49
N ASP A 633 11.89 -19.74 -12.24
CA ASP A 633 11.29 -18.45 -11.93
C ASP A 633 10.39 -18.00 -13.08
N TYR A 634 9.26 -17.34 -12.76
CA TYR A 634 8.36 -16.87 -13.79
C TYR A 634 7.63 -15.57 -13.38
N ALA A 635 7.23 -14.83 -14.40
CA ALA A 635 6.41 -13.63 -14.26
C ALA A 635 5.25 -13.67 -15.26
N ASP A 636 4.01 -13.42 -14.78
CA ASP A 636 2.80 -13.43 -15.59
C ASP A 636 2.33 -12.02 -15.87
N TYR A 637 2.02 -11.76 -17.15
CA TYR A 637 1.54 -10.49 -17.66
C TYR A 637 0.16 -10.67 -18.29
N LEU A 638 -0.78 -9.81 -17.97
CA LEU A 638 -2.04 -9.77 -18.67
C LEU A 638 -1.86 -8.99 -19.97
N ILE A 639 -2.15 -9.62 -21.09
CA ILE A 639 -1.99 -9.01 -22.41
C ILE A 639 -3.29 -9.00 -23.20
N PHE A 640 -3.38 -8.02 -24.12
CA PHE A 640 -4.37 -7.99 -25.17
C PHE A 640 -3.64 -7.99 -26.52
N ASN A 641 -3.76 -9.10 -27.26
CA ASN A 641 -3.18 -9.22 -28.58
C ASN A 641 -4.12 -8.65 -29.65
N ASN A 642 -3.68 -7.61 -30.36
CA ASN A 642 -4.48 -6.90 -31.36
C ASN A 642 -4.77 -7.72 -32.63
N SER A 643 -3.89 -8.66 -32.98
CA SER A 643 -4.03 -9.47 -34.19
C SER A 643 -3.59 -10.93 -33.95
N SER A 644 -4.11 -11.86 -34.73
CA SER A 644 -3.60 -13.25 -34.77
C SER A 644 -2.36 -13.30 -35.63
N SER A 645 -1.17 -13.10 -35.04
CA SER A 645 0.09 -12.95 -35.76
C SER A 645 1.28 -13.52 -34.98
N SER A 646 2.42 -13.61 -35.66
CA SER A 646 3.74 -13.75 -35.06
C SER A 646 4.35 -12.36 -34.86
N TYR A 647 5.25 -12.23 -33.90
CA TYR A 647 5.91 -10.97 -33.57
C TYR A 647 7.41 -11.16 -33.36
N ASN A 648 8.19 -10.14 -33.66
CA ASN A 648 9.51 -10.02 -33.09
C ASN A 648 9.39 -9.59 -31.63
N VAL A 649 10.22 -10.21 -30.77
CA VAL A 649 10.28 -9.83 -29.35
C VAL A 649 11.70 -9.45 -29.01
N ASN A 650 11.90 -8.21 -28.63
CA ASN A 650 13.14 -7.64 -28.15
C ASN A 650 13.21 -7.76 -26.64
N PHE A 651 14.32 -8.26 -26.10
CA PHE A 651 14.56 -8.34 -24.65
C PHE A 651 15.74 -7.46 -24.27
N ARG A 652 15.58 -6.60 -23.28
CA ARG A 652 16.65 -5.77 -22.72
C ARG A 652 17.25 -6.43 -21.51
N VAL A 653 18.43 -7.01 -21.65
CA VAL A 653 19.04 -7.93 -20.68
C VAL A 653 20.44 -7.51 -20.28
N ALA A 654 20.85 -7.91 -19.06
CA ALA A 654 22.20 -7.77 -18.57
C ALA A 654 22.66 -9.06 -17.87
N ALA A 655 23.88 -9.53 -18.13
CA ALA A 655 24.41 -10.77 -17.55
C ALA A 655 25.92 -10.64 -17.31
N GLN A 656 26.37 -10.89 -16.07
CA GLN A 656 27.77 -10.66 -15.72
C GLN A 656 28.72 -11.74 -16.28
N SER A 657 28.41 -13.00 -16.12
CA SER A 657 29.34 -14.11 -16.41
C SER A 657 28.71 -15.36 -17.00
N ASN A 658 27.39 -15.51 -16.93
CA ASN A 658 26.67 -16.70 -17.43
C ASN A 658 25.69 -16.30 -18.51
N SER A 659 25.57 -17.12 -19.57
CA SER A 659 24.49 -16.98 -20.53
C SER A 659 23.18 -17.47 -19.90
N GLY A 660 22.13 -16.67 -19.96
CA GLY A 660 20.76 -17.03 -19.53
C GLY A 660 19.93 -17.64 -20.66
N GLN A 661 18.70 -18.06 -20.34
CA GLN A 661 17.70 -18.44 -21.34
C GLN A 661 16.30 -18.12 -20.86
N ILE A 662 15.51 -17.48 -21.70
CA ILE A 662 14.11 -17.12 -21.42
C ILE A 662 13.19 -17.95 -22.34
N GLY A 663 12.06 -18.40 -21.80
CA GLY A 663 10.92 -18.92 -22.55
C GLY A 663 9.68 -18.04 -22.37
N LEU A 664 8.96 -17.78 -23.47
CA LEU A 664 7.65 -17.15 -23.42
C LEU A 664 6.56 -18.21 -23.63
N TYR A 665 5.53 -18.16 -22.79
CA TYR A 665 4.42 -19.10 -22.79
C TYR A 665 3.08 -18.36 -22.69
N LEU A 666 2.06 -18.92 -23.33
CA LEU A 666 0.66 -18.55 -23.04
C LEU A 666 0.14 -19.50 -21.98
N VAL A 667 -0.53 -18.96 -20.97
CA VAL A 667 -1.10 -19.71 -19.85
C VAL A 667 -2.59 -19.94 -20.07
N GLY A 668 -2.98 -21.21 -20.20
CA GLY A 668 -4.37 -21.61 -20.34
C GLY A 668 -5.01 -22.09 -19.04
N GLY A 669 -6.21 -22.64 -19.15
CA GLY A 669 -6.92 -23.23 -18.02
C GLY A 669 -6.10 -24.32 -17.32
N SER A 670 -6.28 -24.46 -15.99
CA SER A 670 -5.50 -25.38 -15.14
C SER A 670 -3.99 -25.13 -15.19
N ASN A 671 -3.57 -23.87 -15.43
CA ASN A 671 -2.16 -23.43 -15.51
C ASN A 671 -1.33 -24.17 -16.60
N SER A 672 -1.99 -24.61 -17.68
CA SER A 672 -1.30 -25.23 -18.82
C SER A 672 -0.47 -24.20 -19.58
N GLU A 673 0.77 -24.56 -19.94
CA GLU A 673 1.72 -23.68 -20.62
C GLU A 673 1.86 -24.07 -22.10
N TYR A 674 1.70 -23.10 -23.01
CA TYR A 674 1.98 -23.24 -24.44
C TYR A 674 3.12 -22.32 -24.85
N GLN A 675 4.29 -22.88 -25.17
CA GLN A 675 5.48 -22.12 -25.52
C GLN A 675 5.36 -21.44 -26.89
N ILE A 676 5.51 -20.13 -26.91
CA ILE A 676 5.46 -19.32 -28.13
C ILE A 676 6.85 -18.85 -28.62
N ALA A 677 7.82 -18.69 -27.70
CA ALA A 677 9.19 -18.31 -28.04
C ALA A 677 10.20 -18.84 -27.04
N THR A 678 11.47 -18.87 -27.43
CA THR A 678 12.65 -19.14 -26.59
C THR A 678 13.82 -18.33 -27.11
N ILE A 679 14.64 -17.81 -26.20
CA ILE A 679 15.84 -17.05 -26.55
C ILE A 679 17.00 -17.37 -25.61
N ASP A 680 18.18 -17.60 -26.17
CA ASP A 680 19.45 -17.64 -25.44
C ASP A 680 19.98 -16.23 -25.26
N LEU A 681 20.41 -15.90 -24.04
CA LEU A 681 20.89 -14.56 -23.70
C LEU A 681 22.42 -14.51 -23.71
N PRO A 682 23.03 -13.42 -24.21
CA PRO A 682 24.47 -13.25 -24.19
C PRO A 682 25.01 -12.93 -22.80
N VAL A 683 26.32 -13.02 -22.63
CA VAL A 683 27.04 -12.43 -21.50
C VAL A 683 27.39 -11.01 -21.86
N THR A 684 26.85 -10.03 -21.16
CA THR A 684 27.06 -8.61 -21.43
C THR A 684 28.22 -8.00 -20.61
N GLY A 685 28.77 -8.76 -19.64
CA GLY A 685 29.94 -8.37 -18.86
C GLY A 685 29.65 -7.62 -17.55
N GLY A 686 28.36 -7.42 -17.20
CA GLY A 686 27.97 -6.79 -15.94
C GLY A 686 26.47 -6.91 -15.68
N TRP A 687 26.07 -6.90 -14.40
CA TRP A 687 24.65 -6.97 -14.00
C TRP A 687 23.82 -5.77 -14.43
N GLN A 688 24.45 -4.66 -14.80
CA GLN A 688 23.85 -3.41 -15.29
C GLN A 688 24.48 -2.95 -16.63
N THR A 689 25.10 -3.89 -17.37
CA THR A 689 25.58 -3.66 -18.73
C THR A 689 24.53 -4.25 -19.68
N TRP A 690 23.72 -3.35 -20.27
CA TRP A 690 22.49 -3.73 -20.95
C TRP A 690 22.70 -3.95 -22.45
N GLU A 691 22.11 -5.01 -23.00
CA GLU A 691 22.09 -5.35 -24.41
C GLU A 691 20.66 -5.75 -24.81
N THR A 692 20.26 -5.39 -26.04
CA THR A 692 18.98 -5.83 -26.60
C THR A 692 19.20 -7.02 -27.51
N VAL A 693 18.43 -8.11 -27.25
CA VAL A 693 18.46 -9.33 -28.06
C VAL A 693 17.05 -9.67 -28.51
N SER A 694 16.91 -10.31 -29.67
CA SER A 694 15.61 -10.52 -30.31
C SER A 694 15.35 -11.98 -30.67
N THR A 695 14.09 -12.38 -30.68
CA THR A 695 13.60 -13.65 -31.22
C THR A 695 12.21 -13.47 -31.82
N THR A 696 11.75 -14.44 -32.61
CA THR A 696 10.41 -14.39 -33.22
C THR A 696 9.49 -15.38 -32.50
N THR A 697 8.24 -14.97 -32.23
CA THR A 697 7.22 -15.85 -31.66
C THR A 697 6.58 -16.76 -32.69
N LYS A 698 6.05 -17.89 -32.26
CA LYS A 698 4.97 -18.55 -33.01
C LYS A 698 3.74 -17.61 -33.06
N SER A 699 2.93 -17.81 -34.11
CA SER A 699 1.65 -17.11 -34.18
C SER A 699 0.72 -17.50 -33.01
N PHE A 700 0.07 -16.51 -32.41
CA PHE A 700 -0.94 -16.73 -31.36
C PHE A 700 -2.16 -15.83 -31.57
N SER A 701 -3.27 -16.20 -30.96
CA SER A 701 -4.58 -15.66 -31.29
C SER A 701 -4.77 -14.22 -30.84
N LYS A 702 -5.57 -13.44 -31.56
CA LYS A 702 -6.09 -12.16 -31.11
C LYS A 702 -6.91 -12.32 -29.83
N GLY A 703 -6.82 -11.32 -28.94
CA GLY A 703 -7.66 -11.20 -27.76
C GLY A 703 -6.88 -11.28 -26.44
N VAL A 704 -7.63 -11.47 -25.37
CA VAL A 704 -7.15 -11.46 -23.98
C VAL A 704 -6.42 -12.75 -23.65
N GLN A 705 -5.21 -12.65 -23.10
CA GLN A 705 -4.39 -13.81 -22.74
C GLN A 705 -3.52 -13.50 -21.52
N THR A 706 -2.99 -14.54 -20.88
CA THR A 706 -1.92 -14.43 -19.89
C THR A 706 -0.63 -14.89 -20.55
N LEU A 707 0.35 -13.99 -20.62
CA LEU A 707 1.70 -14.26 -21.08
C LEU A 707 2.58 -14.55 -19.88
N ARG A 708 3.25 -15.68 -19.87
CA ARG A 708 4.27 -16.05 -18.89
C ARG A 708 5.67 -15.92 -19.49
N MET A 709 6.50 -15.08 -18.87
CA MET A 709 7.93 -15.11 -19.07
C MET A 709 8.54 -16.05 -18.02
N LYS A 710 9.31 -17.03 -18.45
CA LYS A 710 9.88 -18.07 -17.58
C LYS A 710 11.39 -18.15 -17.77
N VAL A 711 12.13 -18.24 -16.68
CA VAL A 711 13.56 -18.48 -16.69
C VAL A 711 13.84 -19.96 -16.93
N LEU A 712 14.44 -20.28 -18.06
CA LEU A 712 14.89 -21.64 -18.39
C LEU A 712 16.32 -21.88 -17.90
N LYS A 713 17.16 -20.81 -17.91
CA LYS A 713 18.49 -20.79 -17.35
C LYS A 713 18.76 -19.42 -16.77
N GLY A 714 19.06 -19.37 -15.48
CA GLY A 714 19.23 -18.11 -14.73
C GLY A 714 20.58 -17.42 -14.91
N GLY A 715 20.83 -16.35 -14.16
CA GLY A 715 22.06 -15.58 -14.14
C GLY A 715 22.03 -14.34 -15.03
N PHE A 716 20.91 -13.69 -15.17
CA PHE A 716 20.71 -12.46 -15.93
C PHE A 716 19.73 -11.51 -15.21
N ASN A 717 19.78 -10.24 -15.58
CA ASN A 717 18.77 -9.23 -15.27
C ASN A 717 17.94 -8.93 -16.52
N LEU A 718 16.65 -8.64 -16.35
CA LEU A 718 15.72 -8.28 -17.42
C LEU A 718 15.06 -6.95 -17.07
N ASN A 719 15.25 -5.93 -17.94
CA ASN A 719 14.66 -4.60 -17.77
C ASN A 719 13.26 -4.56 -18.40
N TRP A 720 13.16 -4.83 -19.68
CA TRP A 720 11.89 -4.85 -20.43
C TRP A 720 11.95 -5.85 -21.60
N PHE A 721 10.79 -6.14 -22.14
CA PHE A 721 10.66 -6.81 -23.46
C PHE A 721 9.55 -6.14 -24.28
N GLU A 722 9.71 -6.17 -25.60
CA GLU A 722 8.85 -5.44 -26.52
C GLU A 722 8.48 -6.34 -27.70
N PHE A 723 7.18 -6.40 -27.99
CA PHE A 723 6.67 -7.05 -29.19
C PHE A 723 6.55 -6.02 -30.30
N THR A 724 7.17 -6.30 -31.44
CA THR A 724 7.06 -5.51 -32.66
C THR A 724 6.50 -6.37 -33.80
N GLU A 725 5.80 -5.75 -34.73
CA GLU A 725 5.42 -6.46 -35.94
C GLU A 725 6.67 -6.90 -36.72
N ILE A 726 6.57 -7.99 -37.49
CA ILE A 726 7.67 -8.45 -38.34
C ILE A 726 7.73 -7.54 -39.57
N ASP A 727 8.92 -7.07 -39.87
CA ASP A 727 9.29 -6.28 -41.03
C ASP A 727 10.50 -7.02 -41.65
N SER A 728 10.27 -7.71 -42.75
CA SER A 728 11.23 -8.70 -43.31
C SER A 728 12.35 -8.05 -44.11
N ASP A 729 12.13 -6.87 -44.70
CA ASP A 729 13.13 -6.13 -45.46
C ASP A 729 13.67 -4.89 -44.75
N ASN A 730 13.16 -4.61 -43.56
CA ASN A 730 13.55 -3.47 -42.69
C ASN A 730 13.35 -2.08 -43.32
N ASP A 731 12.30 -1.94 -44.08
CA ASP A 731 11.92 -0.67 -44.67
C ASP A 731 11.04 0.20 -43.75
N GLY A 732 10.60 -0.35 -42.58
CA GLY A 732 9.81 0.34 -41.57
C GLY A 732 8.31 0.07 -41.70
N ILE A 733 7.86 -0.70 -42.67
CA ILE A 733 6.48 -1.17 -42.85
C ILE A 733 6.42 -2.67 -42.51
N SER A 734 5.49 -3.05 -41.66
CA SER A 734 5.34 -4.46 -41.30
C SER A 734 4.86 -5.31 -42.48
N ASP A 735 5.33 -6.56 -42.58
CA ASP A 735 4.96 -7.54 -43.64
C ASP A 735 3.44 -7.61 -43.86
N SER A 736 2.63 -7.34 -42.82
CA SER A 736 1.17 -7.35 -42.88
C SER A 736 0.58 -6.17 -43.64
N ASN A 737 1.31 -5.07 -43.76
CA ASN A 737 0.91 -3.84 -44.40
C ASN A 737 1.79 -3.49 -45.64
N ASP A 738 2.84 -4.25 -45.86
CA ASP A 738 3.80 -4.06 -46.92
C ASP A 738 3.33 -4.70 -48.23
N SER A 739 3.29 -3.91 -49.29
CA SER A 739 3.00 -4.33 -50.66
C SER A 739 4.25 -4.51 -51.52
N CYS A 740 5.40 -4.11 -50.98
CA CYS A 740 6.70 -4.14 -51.70
C CYS A 740 7.78 -4.85 -50.85
N PRO A 741 7.67 -6.16 -50.52
CA PRO A 741 8.40 -6.89 -49.51
C PRO A 741 9.90 -7.09 -49.74
N ASP A 742 10.46 -6.48 -50.74
CA ASP A 742 11.88 -6.52 -51.10
C ASP A 742 12.46 -5.09 -51.23
N THR A 743 11.91 -4.11 -50.55
CA THR A 743 12.42 -2.72 -50.55
C THR A 743 13.81 -2.68 -49.93
N PRO A 744 14.77 -1.94 -50.50
CA PRO A 744 16.12 -1.92 -49.94
C PRO A 744 16.16 -1.30 -48.53
N GLU A 745 16.92 -1.94 -47.64
CA GLU A 745 17.08 -1.46 -46.26
C GLU A 745 17.47 0.04 -46.21
N GLY A 746 16.69 0.84 -45.48
CA GLY A 746 16.92 2.27 -45.33
C GLY A 746 16.42 3.14 -46.48
N ALA A 747 15.75 2.58 -47.49
CA ALA A 747 15.01 3.34 -48.47
C ALA A 747 13.82 4.06 -47.79
N ALA A 748 13.49 5.25 -48.24
CA ALA A 748 12.27 5.92 -47.84
C ALA A 748 11.08 5.29 -48.58
N VAL A 749 10.07 4.86 -47.84
CA VAL A 749 8.92 4.13 -48.40
C VAL A 749 7.58 4.86 -48.15
N ASP A 750 6.59 4.54 -48.91
CA ASP A 750 5.22 4.97 -48.66
C ASP A 750 4.54 4.12 -47.59
N PHE A 751 3.27 4.39 -47.29
CA PHE A 751 2.50 3.65 -46.28
C PHE A 751 2.21 2.18 -46.66
N ASN A 752 2.56 1.76 -47.84
CA ASN A 752 2.47 0.39 -48.34
C ASN A 752 3.85 -0.30 -48.47
N GLY A 753 4.94 0.30 -47.99
CA GLY A 753 6.28 -0.25 -48.10
C GLY A 753 6.98 -0.03 -49.44
N CYS A 754 6.43 0.73 -50.36
CA CYS A 754 7.02 0.94 -51.67
C CYS A 754 7.94 2.16 -51.67
N GLU A 755 9.16 2.03 -52.25
CA GLU A 755 10.20 3.06 -52.26
C GLU A 755 9.71 4.43 -52.74
N LEU A 756 9.99 5.46 -51.94
CA LEU A 756 9.67 6.85 -52.25
C LEU A 756 10.89 7.62 -52.69
N PHE A 757 10.64 8.62 -53.50
CA PHE A 757 11.66 9.63 -53.79
C PHE A 757 12.08 10.31 -52.46
N THR A 758 13.39 10.32 -52.17
CA THR A 758 13.94 10.98 -50.99
C THR A 758 15.04 11.97 -51.36
N LEU A 759 15.17 12.99 -50.56
CA LEU A 759 16.31 13.92 -50.60
C LEU A 759 17.26 13.62 -49.41
N PRO A 760 18.55 13.99 -49.54
CA PRO A 760 19.49 13.84 -48.41
C PRO A 760 19.00 14.49 -47.14
N GLU A 761 19.35 13.91 -46.03
CA GLU A 761 19.07 14.46 -44.71
C GLU A 761 19.58 15.91 -44.63
N ASN A 762 18.80 16.81 -44.07
CA ASN A 762 19.06 18.24 -43.98
C ASN A 762 19.06 19.00 -45.31
N ASN A 763 18.51 18.44 -46.41
CA ASN A 763 18.33 19.17 -47.63
C ASN A 763 17.44 20.41 -47.45
N ASN A 764 16.31 20.25 -46.80
CA ASN A 764 15.36 21.33 -46.51
C ASN A 764 15.58 21.85 -45.07
N LYS A 765 15.75 23.16 -44.95
CA LYS A 765 16.01 23.80 -43.65
C LYS A 765 15.03 24.95 -43.40
N VAL A 766 14.50 25.00 -42.20
CA VAL A 766 13.62 26.08 -41.76
C VAL A 766 14.23 26.73 -40.50
N SER A 767 14.28 28.06 -40.47
CA SER A 767 14.72 28.83 -39.31
C SER A 767 13.66 29.88 -38.95
N VAL A 768 13.57 30.20 -37.65
CA VAL A 768 12.54 31.12 -37.15
C VAL A 768 13.17 32.29 -36.43
N THR A 769 12.62 33.45 -36.63
CA THR A 769 12.90 34.65 -35.82
C THR A 769 11.59 35.09 -35.17
N SER A 770 11.56 35.16 -33.85
CA SER A 770 10.42 35.57 -33.05
C SER A 770 10.11 37.08 -33.23
N SER A 771 8.88 37.47 -32.94
CA SER A 771 8.50 38.89 -32.93
C SER A 771 9.22 39.64 -31.82
N THR A 772 9.55 40.89 -32.09
CA THR A 772 10.34 41.70 -31.13
C THR A 772 9.52 42.25 -29.96
N CYS A 773 8.20 42.37 -30.14
CA CYS A 773 7.27 42.84 -29.10
C CYS A 773 5.98 42.03 -29.14
N ILE A 774 5.28 42.00 -27.97
CA ILE A 774 3.97 41.35 -27.84
C ILE A 774 2.97 41.96 -28.85
N GLY A 775 2.32 41.10 -29.60
CA GLY A 775 1.32 41.48 -30.60
C GLY A 775 1.87 42.06 -31.89
N ASN A 776 3.19 42.15 -32.07
CA ASN A 776 3.79 42.52 -33.32
C ASN A 776 3.74 41.40 -34.37
N THR A 777 3.81 41.81 -35.65
CA THR A 777 3.88 40.87 -36.77
C THR A 777 5.21 41.04 -37.53
N ASP A 778 6.31 41.20 -36.79
CA ASP A 778 7.66 41.38 -37.36
C ASP A 778 8.54 40.13 -37.28
N GLY A 779 7.97 39.00 -36.88
CA GLY A 779 8.62 37.70 -36.94
C GLY A 779 8.82 37.21 -38.36
N SER A 780 9.72 36.23 -38.52
CA SER A 780 10.02 35.70 -39.87
C SER A 780 10.40 34.21 -39.83
N ILE A 781 10.20 33.56 -40.99
CA ILE A 781 10.64 32.19 -41.25
C ILE A 781 11.61 32.19 -42.40
N GLY A 782 12.84 31.71 -42.18
CA GLY A 782 13.83 31.53 -43.25
C GLY A 782 13.74 30.12 -43.82
N LEU A 783 13.81 29.99 -45.13
CA LEU A 783 13.69 28.74 -45.89
C LEU A 783 14.99 28.53 -46.69
N SER A 784 15.50 27.29 -46.73
CA SER A 784 16.66 27.00 -47.59
C SER A 784 16.68 25.52 -48.02
N VAL A 785 17.28 25.27 -49.20
CA VAL A 785 17.55 23.96 -49.75
C VAL A 785 19.03 23.78 -50.04
N GLU A 786 19.58 22.60 -49.77
CA GLU A 786 20.99 22.27 -50.00
C GLU A 786 21.22 21.88 -51.46
N ASP A 787 20.49 20.89 -51.96
CA ASP A 787 20.52 20.45 -53.34
C ASP A 787 19.56 21.27 -54.21
N ALA A 788 20.11 22.19 -54.95
CA ALA A 788 19.34 23.03 -55.82
C ALA A 788 19.18 22.48 -57.27
N SER A 789 19.54 21.21 -57.49
CA SER A 789 19.35 20.55 -58.79
C SER A 789 17.87 20.26 -59.06
N TYR A 790 17.05 20.23 -58.02
CA TYR A 790 15.60 20.10 -58.10
C TYR A 790 14.90 21.45 -58.02
N SER A 791 13.68 21.51 -58.56
CA SER A 791 12.77 22.63 -58.34
C SER A 791 11.84 22.32 -57.18
N TYR A 792 11.81 23.23 -56.21
CA TYR A 792 10.97 23.08 -55.00
C TYR A 792 9.84 24.07 -55.00
N SER A 793 8.69 23.67 -54.53
CA SER A 793 7.59 24.55 -54.21
C SER A 793 7.34 24.51 -52.71
N VAL A 794 7.45 25.64 -52.01
CA VAL A 794 7.31 25.70 -50.55
C VAL A 794 6.07 26.48 -50.18
N THR A 795 5.16 25.86 -49.45
CA THR A 795 3.97 26.46 -48.89
C THR A 795 4.16 26.80 -47.40
N VAL A 796 3.62 27.92 -46.96
CA VAL A 796 3.66 28.36 -45.56
C VAL A 796 2.25 28.75 -45.15
N THR A 797 1.76 28.21 -44.07
CA THR A 797 0.40 28.47 -43.54
C THR A 797 0.14 29.98 -43.45
N GLY A 798 -0.98 30.43 -44.00
CA GLY A 798 -1.37 31.84 -43.99
C GLY A 798 -0.72 32.70 -45.10
N LYS A 799 -0.05 32.07 -46.08
CA LYS A 799 0.44 32.71 -47.30
C LYS A 799 -0.22 32.05 -48.51
N ASP A 800 -0.74 32.89 -49.45
CA ASP A 800 -1.55 32.39 -50.56
C ASP A 800 -0.70 31.82 -51.70
N ASP A 801 0.53 32.33 -51.90
CA ASP A 801 1.40 31.93 -53.01
C ASP A 801 2.56 31.01 -52.51
N PRO A 802 2.81 29.89 -53.20
CA PRO A 802 3.98 29.04 -52.93
C PRO A 802 5.29 29.79 -53.28
N ILE A 803 6.32 29.49 -52.53
CA ILE A 803 7.67 30.06 -52.72
C ILE A 803 8.51 29.04 -53.50
N SER A 804 9.06 29.44 -54.64
CA SER A 804 9.90 28.57 -55.45
C SER A 804 11.37 28.67 -55.02
N LEU A 805 12.00 27.51 -54.78
CA LEU A 805 13.43 27.35 -54.52
C LEU A 805 14.02 26.37 -55.54
N GLY A 806 15.33 26.44 -55.79
CA GLY A 806 16.06 25.64 -56.76
C GLY A 806 16.87 26.47 -57.74
N GLY A 807 17.79 25.87 -58.52
CA GLY A 807 18.70 26.52 -59.39
C GLY A 807 19.61 27.56 -58.67
N GLU A 808 19.51 28.82 -59.04
CA GLU A 808 20.29 29.91 -58.40
C GLU A 808 19.67 30.38 -57.08
N THR A 809 18.41 30.05 -56.78
CA THR A 809 17.64 30.51 -55.58
C THR A 809 17.59 29.44 -54.49
N LYS A 810 18.64 29.40 -53.69
CA LYS A 810 18.71 28.41 -52.60
C LYS A 810 18.01 28.81 -51.30
N THR A 811 17.67 30.06 -51.13
CA THR A 811 17.10 30.59 -49.86
C THR A 811 15.98 31.58 -50.11
N ALA A 812 15.01 31.63 -49.24
CA ALA A 812 13.93 32.62 -49.19
C ALA A 812 13.60 32.99 -47.75
N SER A 813 12.84 34.05 -47.54
CA SER A 813 12.36 34.44 -46.21
C SER A 813 10.92 34.92 -46.27
N VAL A 814 10.09 34.40 -45.38
CA VAL A 814 8.71 34.86 -45.17
C VAL A 814 8.71 35.77 -43.96
N THR A 815 8.33 37.01 -44.17
CA THR A 815 8.31 38.07 -43.15
C THR A 815 6.87 38.51 -42.83
N GLY A 816 6.72 39.31 -41.80
CA GLY A 816 5.41 39.84 -41.41
C GLY A 816 4.56 38.80 -40.64
N LEU A 817 5.21 37.97 -39.83
CA LEU A 817 4.55 36.91 -39.07
C LEU A 817 4.38 37.33 -37.61
N GLY A 818 3.18 37.09 -37.06
CA GLY A 818 2.90 37.26 -35.64
C GLY A 818 3.18 35.97 -34.87
N LYS A 819 2.97 36.00 -33.55
CA LYS A 819 3.00 34.80 -32.72
C LYS A 819 2.02 33.76 -33.25
N GLY A 820 2.51 32.55 -33.44
CA GLY A 820 1.69 31.46 -33.93
C GLY A 820 2.50 30.25 -34.37
N THR A 821 1.81 29.18 -34.63
CA THR A 821 2.34 27.97 -35.24
C THR A 821 2.12 28.04 -36.75
N TYR A 822 3.15 27.76 -37.51
CA TYR A 822 3.14 27.79 -38.97
C TYR A 822 3.62 26.43 -39.49
N THR A 823 2.90 25.88 -40.45
CA THR A 823 3.34 24.70 -41.19
C THR A 823 4.04 25.14 -42.46
N VAL A 824 5.22 24.63 -42.71
CA VAL A 824 6.06 24.88 -43.90
C VAL A 824 6.24 23.55 -44.61
N CYS A 825 5.69 23.41 -45.81
CA CYS A 825 5.79 22.17 -46.59
C CYS A 825 6.60 22.39 -47.87
N PHE A 826 7.60 21.56 -48.10
CA PHE A 826 8.42 21.51 -49.31
C PHE A 826 7.95 20.35 -50.18
N THR A 827 7.63 20.64 -51.44
CA THR A 827 7.37 19.66 -52.49
C THR A 827 8.42 19.81 -53.59
N VAL A 828 8.61 18.76 -54.39
CA VAL A 828 9.56 18.75 -55.53
C VAL A 828 8.79 18.54 -56.81
N ASP A 829 9.05 19.41 -57.80
CA ASP A 829 8.35 19.32 -59.07
C ASP A 829 8.63 17.99 -59.76
N GLY A 830 7.56 17.31 -60.19
CA GLY A 830 7.64 15.99 -60.83
C GLY A 830 7.82 14.83 -59.89
N GLN A 831 7.72 15.06 -58.57
CA GLN A 831 7.73 14.04 -57.52
C GLN A 831 6.43 14.16 -56.72
N ASP A 832 5.35 13.64 -57.25
CA ASP A 832 3.99 13.83 -56.74
C ASP A 832 3.78 13.29 -55.33
N ASN A 833 4.61 12.38 -54.87
CA ASN A 833 4.55 11.75 -53.53
C ASN A 833 5.57 12.34 -52.54
N TYR A 834 6.37 13.33 -52.94
CA TYR A 834 7.31 13.98 -52.04
C TYR A 834 6.75 15.25 -51.44
N GLU A 835 6.53 15.22 -50.14
CA GLU A 835 6.23 16.40 -49.33
C GLU A 835 6.95 16.28 -47.97
N GLN A 836 7.71 17.32 -47.63
CA GLN A 836 8.32 17.41 -46.29
C GLN A 836 7.83 18.67 -45.59
N CYS A 837 7.12 18.47 -44.50
CA CYS A 837 6.53 19.56 -43.72
C CYS A 837 7.26 19.75 -42.39
N PHE A 838 7.40 21.01 -41.98
CA PHE A 838 7.93 21.44 -40.71
C PHE A 838 6.87 22.28 -39.98
N GLU A 839 6.64 21.97 -38.70
CA GLU A 839 5.83 22.83 -37.86
C GLU A 839 6.75 23.71 -37.02
N VAL A 840 6.62 25.02 -37.14
CA VAL A 840 7.50 25.99 -36.48
C VAL A 840 6.70 27.04 -35.72
N ASN A 841 7.23 27.46 -34.59
CA ASN A 841 6.58 28.45 -33.75
C ASN A 841 7.31 29.80 -33.81
N VAL A 842 6.63 30.83 -34.30
CA VAL A 842 7.05 32.22 -34.13
C VAL A 842 6.59 32.66 -32.74
N GLY A 843 7.53 32.88 -31.87
CA GLY A 843 7.27 33.33 -30.50
C GLY A 843 7.09 34.84 -30.39
N GLU A 844 6.78 35.29 -29.21
CA GLU A 844 6.86 36.68 -28.78
C GLU A 844 7.41 36.75 -27.36
N PRO A 845 7.98 37.89 -26.94
CA PRO A 845 8.47 38.01 -25.57
C PRO A 845 7.35 37.78 -24.51
N GLU A 846 7.70 37.25 -23.35
CA GLU A 846 6.76 37.13 -22.24
C GLU A 846 6.29 38.53 -21.80
N PRO A 847 5.02 38.68 -21.39
CA PRO A 847 4.53 39.94 -20.90
C PRO A 847 5.27 40.35 -19.63
N LEU A 848 5.61 41.65 -19.56
CA LEU A 848 6.17 42.19 -18.31
C LEU A 848 5.17 42.02 -17.17
N SER A 849 5.62 41.46 -16.10
CA SER A 849 4.82 41.36 -14.88
C SER A 849 5.66 41.69 -13.65
N ALA A 850 5.00 42.27 -12.67
CA ALA A 850 5.58 42.53 -11.36
C ALA A 850 4.60 42.15 -10.28
N PHE A 851 5.03 41.30 -9.37
CA PHE A 851 4.33 41.01 -8.13
C PHE A 851 5.09 41.62 -6.97
N ILE A 852 4.38 42.32 -6.06
CA ILE A 852 4.97 43.01 -4.93
C ILE A 852 4.38 42.36 -3.67
N ASP A 853 5.25 41.85 -2.82
CA ASP A 853 4.88 41.36 -1.50
C ASP A 853 5.50 42.25 -0.41
N VAL A 854 4.67 42.67 0.53
CA VAL A 854 5.09 43.58 1.63
C VAL A 854 4.93 42.84 2.93
N ASN A 855 6.01 42.61 3.62
CA ASN A 855 6.00 42.08 4.97
C ASN A 855 6.07 43.23 6.01
N ASP A 856 4.94 43.53 6.60
CA ASP A 856 4.82 44.62 7.59
C ASP A 856 5.61 44.37 8.89
N ASP A 857 5.83 43.11 9.24
CA ASP A 857 6.54 42.72 10.47
C ASP A 857 8.06 42.91 10.31
N THR A 858 8.61 42.56 9.15
CA THR A 858 10.05 42.73 8.87
C THR A 858 10.38 44.07 8.22
N ARG A 859 9.35 44.82 7.76
CA ARG A 859 9.49 46.06 6.94
C ARG A 859 10.28 45.82 5.65
N GLU A 860 10.10 44.65 5.07
CA GLU A 860 10.73 44.26 3.80
C GLU A 860 9.68 44.25 2.70
N THR A 861 10.08 44.67 1.52
CA THR A 861 9.26 44.58 0.30
C THR A 861 10.07 43.77 -0.73
N SER A 862 9.46 42.66 -1.19
CA SER A 862 10.04 41.85 -2.24
C SER A 862 9.32 42.06 -3.58
N PHE A 863 10.07 42.02 -4.64
CA PHE A 863 9.56 42.16 -6.00
C PHE A 863 9.89 40.90 -6.78
N GLN A 864 8.86 40.24 -7.33
CA GLN A 864 9.01 39.19 -8.33
C GLN A 864 8.72 39.80 -9.69
N LEU A 865 9.74 39.86 -10.54
CA LEU A 865 9.69 40.51 -11.84
C LEU A 865 9.89 39.43 -12.92
N SER A 866 9.12 39.50 -14.01
CA SER A 866 9.27 38.59 -15.13
C SER A 866 8.99 39.30 -16.48
N GLY A 867 9.53 38.73 -17.54
CA GLY A 867 9.32 39.25 -18.93
C GLY A 867 10.45 40.14 -19.44
N SER A 868 11.51 40.41 -18.67
CA SER A 868 12.71 41.10 -19.14
C SER A 868 13.97 40.55 -18.46
N SER A 869 15.14 40.82 -19.05
CA SER A 869 16.44 40.52 -18.44
C SER A 869 17.00 41.67 -17.55
N SER A 870 16.30 42.81 -17.52
CA SER A 870 16.65 43.95 -16.70
C SER A 870 15.39 44.78 -16.41
N TYR A 871 15.30 45.35 -15.23
CA TYR A 871 14.20 46.21 -14.80
C TYR A 871 14.75 47.41 -14.07
N THR A 872 13.99 48.50 -14.11
CA THR A 872 14.21 49.63 -13.24
C THR A 872 13.02 49.81 -12.32
N ILE A 873 13.24 49.75 -11.01
CA ILE A 873 12.21 49.97 -10.01
C ILE A 873 12.38 51.38 -9.47
N ASP A 874 11.31 52.18 -9.45
CA ASP A 874 11.27 53.51 -8.83
C ASP A 874 10.48 53.40 -7.50
N ILE A 875 11.17 53.68 -6.40
CA ILE A 875 10.58 53.65 -5.06
C ILE A 875 10.73 55.06 -4.48
N ASN A 876 9.63 55.81 -4.40
CA ASN A 876 9.57 57.17 -3.88
C ASN A 876 10.53 58.14 -4.54
N GLY A 877 10.82 57.95 -5.85
CA GLY A 877 11.71 58.80 -6.64
C GLY A 877 13.18 58.35 -6.67
N GLU A 878 13.51 57.26 -6.00
CA GLU A 878 14.83 56.60 -6.07
C GLU A 878 14.75 55.39 -6.98
N ARG A 879 15.68 55.31 -7.96
CA ARG A 879 15.67 54.28 -8.98
C ARG A 879 16.69 53.20 -8.70
N PHE A 880 16.26 51.96 -8.83
CA PHE A 880 17.08 50.78 -8.66
C PHE A 880 17.03 49.98 -9.95
N ASP A 881 18.16 49.70 -10.55
CA ASP A 881 18.30 48.82 -11.69
C ASP A 881 18.58 47.41 -11.18
N VAL A 882 17.74 46.45 -11.56
CA VAL A 882 17.77 45.02 -11.14
C VAL A 882 17.68 44.09 -12.30
#